data_9084b6a4e58b12aa31ba2d8d33e4d49d
#
_entry.id   9084b6a4e58b12aa31ba2d8d33e4d49d
#
_cell.length_a   1.000
_cell.length_b   1.000
_cell.length_c   1.000
_cell.angle_alpha   90.00
_cell.angle_beta   90.00
_cell.angle_gamma   90.00
#
_symmetry.space_group_name_H-M   'P 1'
#
loop_
_entity.id
_entity.type
_entity.pdbx_description
1 polymer ?
#
loop_
_entity_poly.entity_id
_entity_poly.type
_entity_poly.pdbx_seq_one_letter_code
_entity_poly.pdbx_strand_id
1 'polypeptide(L)'
;MLGRKLLREMKSNWGQFLSILLLAFLAMALYCCMEGHVLAQHSARAVFHEKCNLADLWIYGEGFSEENLEAVRNLDFVADASLRMSVTGSAPDCDGAQVDLYLEREDIVNHPYYISGAEFDPTDREGVWLAAAFADKRGISVGDDFTISYNGITFTRTVKGLIESPEYEYRQAEGDADIFVENIAFVYMSYDAFPIREYVEHLIAQGKLSAQLVQEEATITDEQLAKRMPYTQMLVTTTDGKALEHEDEIAEALNREYAAMVDEHSIAGIERLNSELAQHESFSWLFVLIFVGIAVLVIATAMSRMVAKQRTQIGTMNALGMKPYKVAWHYISYSLLVSVAGTLLGLWVGSAVLSPIMVELFSSWYIVPGLHASFQMNYIWVAALIIVVCSLAAYISCKKILKVHPAEALRPAPPKSGRRCIFEKLPFWNKLGFCTQYNLRDISRAKLRAGMGVIGTAVGMLLMIYGVACNSLVDQMEEISFEKVQAADYTMSISTDAKLSDVDAMAEATDSELVMTGQIEVSAVKNATASEKKKESITVLEGKGLYRLIDEKLEVIELAQHKGEVGVSRKLCADLGLSVGDTFYWHVYEQNEWHEAKVGYIYRSMESQGITFIREDFEATGAAYTPNTAYSMDSFAAYKDADFVTAIHSKADMMEAYETSMEVMSIMVWMMIIFSAILVVVVLYNSGNLSFHERVGEFATLKVLGLQSGSIRNILTVQNVWLSIIGIILGAPFGRMTLNAMMNSNGENFDYALTVSPGCYLLSGIFVLLISMAVSFLFSSRIKKLDMVEILKGAE
;
A
#
# COMPACT_ATOMS: atom_id res chain seq x y z
N MET A 1 36.20 37.07 -8.58
CA MET A 1 35.25 38.08 -8.08
C MET A 1 33.85 37.52 -7.89
N LEU A 2 33.24 36.90 -8.90
CA LEU A 2 31.83 36.39 -8.85
C LEU A 2 31.62 35.32 -7.77
N GLY A 3 32.56 34.41 -7.51
CA GLY A 3 32.42 33.38 -6.47
C GLY A 3 32.41 33.94 -5.04
N ARG A 4 33.23 34.96 -4.73
CA ARG A 4 33.19 35.64 -3.42
C ARG A 4 31.87 36.41 -3.23
N LYS A 5 31.34 37.00 -4.30
CA LYS A 5 30.01 37.63 -4.30
C LYS A 5 28.93 36.61 -4.01
N LEU A 6 28.96 35.45 -4.65
CA LEU A 6 28.01 34.36 -4.48
C LEU A 6 27.89 33.95 -3.00
N LEU A 7 29.03 33.63 -2.35
CA LEU A 7 29.03 33.22 -0.94
C LEU A 7 28.51 34.33 0.00
N ARG A 8 28.88 35.59 -0.24
CA ARG A 8 28.40 36.71 0.58
C ARG A 8 26.89 36.93 0.46
N GLU A 9 26.35 36.78 -0.74
CA GLU A 9 24.90 36.93 -0.99
C GLU A 9 24.11 35.74 -0.47
N MET A 10 24.64 34.52 -0.58
CA MET A 10 24.05 33.36 0.08
C MET A 10 23.96 33.55 1.59
N LYS A 11 25.02 34.06 2.23
CA LYS A 11 25.00 34.36 3.67
C LYS A 11 23.98 35.45 4.02
N SER A 12 23.84 36.49 3.19
CA SER A 12 22.88 37.56 3.40
C SER A 12 21.42 37.11 3.24
N ASN A 13 21.13 36.14 2.37
CA ASN A 13 19.80 35.63 2.07
C ASN A 13 19.65 34.15 2.48
N TRP A 14 20.39 33.70 3.50
CA TRP A 14 20.49 32.29 3.89
C TRP A 14 19.17 31.59 4.06
N GLY A 15 18.14 32.25 4.61
CA GLY A 15 16.84 31.64 4.84
C GLY A 15 16.10 31.23 3.56
N GLN A 16 16.30 31.96 2.45
CA GLN A 16 15.72 31.59 1.15
C GLN A 16 16.45 30.37 0.54
N PHE A 17 17.77 30.39 0.62
CA PHE A 17 18.58 29.27 0.09
C PHE A 17 18.40 28.02 0.94
N LEU A 18 18.23 28.16 2.26
CA LEU A 18 17.88 27.05 3.15
C LEU A 18 16.54 26.42 2.78
N SER A 19 15.52 27.25 2.45
CA SER A 19 14.22 26.71 2.01
C SER A 19 14.33 25.88 0.72
N ILE A 20 15.14 26.34 -0.25
CA ILE A 20 15.40 25.59 -1.49
C ILE A 20 16.17 24.29 -1.20
N LEU A 21 17.18 24.36 -0.35
CA LEU A 21 17.97 23.20 0.07
C LEU A 21 17.07 22.16 0.75
N LEU A 22 16.24 22.58 1.71
CA LEU A 22 15.33 21.67 2.42
C LEU A 22 14.30 21.03 1.49
N LEU A 23 13.76 21.77 0.52
CA LEU A 23 12.81 21.21 -0.44
C LEU A 23 13.47 20.17 -1.37
N ALA A 24 14.68 20.45 -1.86
CA ALA A 24 15.44 19.50 -2.67
C ALA A 24 15.90 18.27 -1.82
N PHE A 25 16.26 18.51 -0.57
CA PHE A 25 16.56 17.47 0.40
C PHE A 25 15.36 16.56 0.64
N LEU A 26 14.19 17.13 0.97
CA LEU A 26 12.98 16.36 1.24
C LEU A 26 12.51 15.57 0.03
N ALA A 27 12.54 16.18 -1.17
CA ALA A 27 12.19 15.48 -2.41
C ALA A 27 13.03 14.23 -2.63
N MET A 28 14.36 14.33 -2.44
CA MET A 28 15.27 13.21 -2.65
C MET A 28 15.24 12.20 -1.50
N ALA A 29 15.16 12.68 -0.26
CA ALA A 29 15.15 11.82 0.92
C ALA A 29 13.90 10.93 0.97
N LEU A 30 12.73 11.49 0.65
CA LEU A 30 11.48 10.73 0.59
C LEU A 30 11.43 9.76 -0.58
N TYR A 31 11.95 10.18 -1.74
CA TYR A 31 12.08 9.27 -2.87
C TYR A 31 12.93 8.04 -2.50
N CYS A 32 14.14 8.27 -1.96
CA CYS A 32 15.00 7.16 -1.54
C CYS A 32 14.39 6.32 -0.40
N CYS A 33 13.59 6.92 0.47
CA CYS A 33 12.92 6.24 1.55
C CYS A 33 11.92 5.20 1.02
N MET A 34 11.00 5.62 0.15
CA MET A 34 9.93 4.76 -0.40
C MET A 34 10.47 3.84 -1.51
N GLU A 35 11.10 4.41 -2.51
CA GLU A 35 11.64 3.67 -3.65
C GLU A 35 12.74 2.69 -3.25
N GLY A 36 13.50 3.03 -2.21
CA GLY A 36 14.56 2.16 -1.69
C GLY A 36 14.04 0.85 -1.12
N HIS A 37 12.90 0.90 -0.47
CA HIS A 37 12.19 -0.28 -0.01
C HIS A 37 11.67 -1.11 -1.20
N VAL A 38 10.97 -0.48 -2.15
CA VAL A 38 10.44 -1.15 -3.35
C VAL A 38 11.55 -1.85 -4.15
N LEU A 39 12.64 -1.13 -4.45
CA LEU A 39 13.76 -1.68 -5.21
C LEU A 39 14.53 -2.77 -4.45
N ALA A 40 14.60 -2.69 -3.12
CA ALA A 40 15.19 -3.75 -2.29
C ALA A 40 14.36 -5.03 -2.38
N GLN A 41 13.03 -4.91 -2.29
CA GLN A 41 12.08 -6.03 -2.46
C GLN A 41 12.21 -6.65 -3.84
N HIS A 42 12.10 -5.88 -4.91
CA HIS A 42 12.24 -6.40 -6.28
C HIS A 42 13.57 -7.12 -6.51
N SER A 43 14.68 -6.56 -5.96
CA SER A 43 16.00 -7.17 -6.13
C SER A 43 16.13 -8.49 -5.35
N ALA A 44 15.62 -8.54 -4.12
CA ALA A 44 15.66 -9.74 -3.28
C ALA A 44 14.74 -10.84 -3.84
N ARG A 45 13.51 -10.45 -4.25
CA ARG A 45 12.54 -11.38 -4.88
C ARG A 45 13.07 -11.99 -6.17
N ALA A 46 13.67 -11.19 -7.06
CA ALA A 46 14.23 -11.72 -8.29
C ALA A 46 15.24 -12.84 -8.03
N VAL A 47 16.10 -12.68 -7.01
CA VAL A 47 17.07 -13.72 -6.61
C VAL A 47 16.36 -14.90 -5.93
N PHE A 48 15.31 -14.65 -5.14
CA PHE A 48 14.54 -15.67 -4.46
C PHE A 48 13.78 -16.54 -5.47
N HIS A 49 13.04 -15.91 -6.41
CA HIS A 49 12.32 -16.59 -7.49
C HIS A 49 13.26 -17.41 -8.40
N GLU A 50 14.39 -16.81 -8.81
CA GLU A 50 15.38 -17.52 -9.63
C GLU A 50 15.94 -18.76 -8.92
N LYS A 51 16.28 -18.64 -7.63
CA LYS A 51 16.81 -19.77 -6.86
C LYS A 51 15.79 -20.88 -6.62
N CYS A 52 14.53 -20.51 -6.47
CA CYS A 52 13.46 -21.47 -6.22
C CYS A 52 12.84 -22.02 -7.51
N ASN A 53 13.26 -21.55 -8.68
CA ASN A 53 12.62 -21.88 -9.97
C ASN A 53 11.09 -21.71 -9.88
N LEU A 54 10.66 -20.50 -9.50
CA LEU A 54 9.25 -20.20 -9.28
C LEU A 54 8.44 -20.50 -10.55
N ALA A 55 7.31 -21.15 -10.40
CA ALA A 55 6.39 -21.44 -11.50
C ALA A 55 5.85 -20.16 -12.14
N ASP A 56 5.65 -20.18 -13.45
CA ASP A 56 4.91 -19.14 -14.19
C ASP A 56 3.41 -19.45 -14.21
N LEU A 57 3.05 -20.73 -14.00
CA LEU A 57 1.67 -21.21 -14.05
C LEU A 57 1.44 -22.31 -13.02
N TRP A 58 0.36 -22.19 -12.28
CA TRP A 58 -0.22 -23.21 -11.41
C TRP A 58 -1.48 -23.74 -12.07
N ILE A 59 -1.53 -25.07 -12.30
CA ILE A 59 -2.68 -25.75 -12.86
C ILE A 59 -3.30 -26.60 -11.76
N TYR A 60 -4.55 -26.38 -11.45
CA TYR A 60 -5.31 -27.12 -10.43
C TYR A 60 -6.25 -28.11 -11.07
N GLY A 61 -6.45 -29.26 -10.43
CA GLY A 61 -7.36 -30.28 -10.92
C GLY A 61 -7.60 -31.40 -9.91
N GLU A 62 -8.59 -32.23 -10.18
CA GLU A 62 -8.97 -33.33 -9.30
C GLU A 62 -7.99 -34.51 -9.33
N GLY A 63 -7.06 -34.58 -10.31
CA GLY A 63 -6.04 -35.60 -10.38
C GLY A 63 -5.30 -35.61 -11.71
N PHE A 64 -4.04 -35.22 -11.69
CA PHE A 64 -3.14 -35.29 -12.83
C PHE A 64 -2.36 -36.63 -12.81
N SER A 65 -2.05 -37.13 -14.00
CA SER A 65 -1.21 -38.32 -14.20
C SER A 65 0.18 -37.92 -14.70
N GLU A 66 1.12 -38.86 -14.60
CA GLU A 66 2.44 -38.73 -15.23
C GLU A 66 2.34 -38.51 -16.77
N GLU A 67 1.31 -39.08 -17.41
CA GLU A 67 1.05 -38.86 -18.84
C GLU A 67 0.68 -37.41 -19.15
N ASN A 68 -0.12 -36.79 -18.29
CA ASN A 68 -0.44 -35.33 -18.37
C ASN A 68 0.84 -34.51 -18.23
N LEU A 69 1.71 -34.86 -17.27
CA LEU A 69 2.98 -34.15 -17.08
C LEU A 69 3.90 -34.26 -18.30
N GLU A 70 4.04 -35.46 -18.85
CA GLU A 70 4.86 -35.65 -20.06
C GLU A 70 4.28 -34.90 -21.26
N ALA A 71 2.96 -34.89 -21.42
CA ALA A 71 2.29 -34.10 -22.47
C ALA A 71 2.63 -32.63 -22.39
N VAL A 72 2.59 -32.04 -21.20
CA VAL A 72 2.93 -30.62 -20.97
C VAL A 72 4.43 -30.38 -21.13
N ARG A 73 5.29 -31.22 -20.58
CA ARG A 73 6.77 -31.13 -20.74
C ARG A 73 7.23 -31.17 -22.20
N ASN A 74 6.48 -31.80 -23.08
CA ASN A 74 6.83 -31.89 -24.50
C ASN A 74 6.43 -30.66 -25.32
N LEU A 75 5.81 -29.64 -24.74
CA LEU A 75 5.52 -28.41 -25.43
C LEU A 75 6.79 -27.55 -25.57
N ASP A 76 7.03 -27.00 -26.75
CA ASP A 76 8.28 -26.31 -27.09
C ASP A 76 8.61 -25.09 -26.20
N PHE A 77 7.61 -24.47 -25.60
CA PHE A 77 7.75 -23.28 -24.74
C PHE A 77 7.88 -23.61 -23.24
N VAL A 78 7.63 -24.84 -22.84
CA VAL A 78 7.79 -25.29 -21.44
C VAL A 78 9.27 -25.52 -21.15
N ALA A 79 9.76 -24.89 -20.09
CA ALA A 79 11.12 -25.08 -19.61
C ALA A 79 11.19 -26.26 -18.65
N ASP A 80 10.33 -26.24 -17.62
CA ASP A 80 10.20 -27.30 -16.63
C ASP A 80 8.72 -27.45 -16.21
N ALA A 81 8.35 -28.62 -15.73
CA ALA A 81 7.06 -28.87 -15.12
C ALA A 81 7.19 -29.94 -14.03
N SER A 82 6.41 -29.85 -12.97
CA SER A 82 6.34 -30.84 -11.89
C SER A 82 4.92 -31.05 -11.38
N LEU A 83 4.68 -32.20 -10.78
CA LEU A 83 3.42 -32.54 -10.13
C LEU A 83 3.60 -32.56 -8.62
N ARG A 84 2.63 -31.98 -7.90
CA ARG A 84 2.56 -32.12 -6.45
C ARG A 84 1.12 -32.35 -5.98
N MET A 85 0.98 -32.89 -4.79
CA MET A 85 -0.28 -32.89 -4.06
C MET A 85 -0.22 -31.78 -3.02
N SER A 86 -1.16 -30.87 -3.06
CA SER A 86 -1.33 -29.81 -2.07
C SER A 86 -2.58 -30.10 -1.25
N VAL A 87 -2.44 -30.17 0.07
CA VAL A 87 -3.54 -30.43 1.01
C VAL A 87 -3.35 -29.62 2.28
N THR A 88 -4.44 -29.28 2.93
CA THR A 88 -4.42 -28.50 4.17
C THR A 88 -4.78 -29.42 5.34
N GLY A 89 -3.94 -29.43 6.37
CA GLY A 89 -4.11 -30.16 7.63
C GLY A 89 -3.97 -29.22 8.83
N SER A 90 -3.68 -29.80 9.99
CA SER A 90 -3.43 -29.03 11.23
C SER A 90 -2.26 -29.60 12.02
N ALA A 91 -1.69 -28.81 12.92
CA ALA A 91 -0.64 -29.19 13.85
C ALA A 91 -1.20 -29.25 15.30
N PRO A 92 -1.64 -30.42 15.79
CA PRO A 92 -2.27 -30.54 17.11
C PRO A 92 -1.39 -30.05 18.27
N ASP A 93 -0.07 -30.28 18.20
CA ASP A 93 0.88 -29.86 19.22
C ASP A 93 1.18 -28.36 19.20
N CYS A 94 0.66 -27.63 18.19
CA CYS A 94 0.84 -26.20 17.98
C CYS A 94 -0.51 -25.46 18.04
N ASP A 95 -1.37 -25.77 19.00
CA ASP A 95 -2.70 -25.19 19.20
C ASP A 95 -3.65 -25.40 18.00
N GLY A 96 -3.43 -26.46 17.21
CA GLY A 96 -4.25 -26.75 16.02
C GLY A 96 -3.94 -25.86 14.82
N ALA A 97 -2.77 -25.22 14.78
CA ALA A 97 -2.38 -24.35 13.69
C ALA A 97 -2.55 -25.01 12.32
N GLN A 98 -3.02 -24.28 11.34
CA GLN A 98 -3.17 -24.75 9.96
C GLN A 98 -1.81 -25.14 9.37
N VAL A 99 -1.77 -26.22 8.61
CA VAL A 99 -0.57 -26.72 7.94
C VAL A 99 -0.91 -26.99 6.48
N ASP A 100 -0.26 -26.28 5.57
CA ASP A 100 -0.35 -26.55 4.14
C ASP A 100 0.75 -27.55 3.78
N LEU A 101 0.34 -28.75 3.38
CA LEU A 101 1.24 -29.85 3.04
C LEU A 101 1.45 -29.93 1.54
N TYR A 102 2.70 -29.86 1.13
CA TYR A 102 3.14 -30.09 -0.22
C TYR A 102 3.87 -31.42 -0.29
N LEU A 103 3.23 -32.39 -0.93
CA LEU A 103 3.82 -33.72 -1.17
C LEU A 103 4.43 -33.75 -2.58
N GLU A 104 5.73 -33.95 -2.66
CA GLU A 104 6.48 -33.91 -3.91
C GLU A 104 7.29 -35.17 -4.14
N ARG A 105 7.43 -35.56 -5.42
CA ARG A 105 8.31 -36.63 -5.85
C ARG A 105 9.56 -36.15 -6.54
N GLU A 106 9.51 -34.94 -7.05
CA GLU A 106 10.58 -34.29 -7.77
C GLU A 106 10.74 -32.87 -7.21
N ASP A 107 11.94 -32.46 -7.01
CA ASP A 107 12.26 -31.07 -6.58
C ASP A 107 12.78 -30.31 -7.81
N ILE A 108 11.84 -29.87 -8.69
CA ILE A 108 12.18 -29.23 -9.97
C ILE A 108 11.65 -27.80 -10.05
N VAL A 109 10.37 -27.59 -9.75
CA VAL A 109 9.69 -26.29 -9.80
C VAL A 109 9.24 -25.92 -8.40
N ASN A 110 9.32 -24.66 -8.02
CA ASN A 110 9.06 -24.14 -6.67
C ASN A 110 9.94 -24.79 -5.59
N HIS A 111 11.24 -24.91 -5.87
CA HIS A 111 12.21 -25.38 -4.86
C HIS A 111 12.08 -24.62 -3.53
N PRO A 112 12.10 -25.29 -2.38
CA PRO A 112 12.16 -24.61 -1.11
C PRO A 112 13.49 -23.85 -0.94
N TYR A 113 13.43 -22.64 -0.39
CA TYR A 113 14.62 -21.88 -0.02
C TYR A 113 15.11 -22.32 1.35
N TYR A 114 16.33 -22.85 1.44
CA TYR A 114 16.87 -23.41 2.67
C TYR A 114 17.42 -22.33 3.61
N ILE A 115 16.90 -22.33 4.84
CA ILE A 115 17.39 -21.48 5.92
C ILE A 115 18.36 -22.24 6.83
N SER A 116 18.01 -23.49 7.21
CA SER A 116 18.86 -24.36 8.01
C SER A 116 18.48 -25.84 7.86
N GLY A 117 19.39 -26.75 8.20
CA GLY A 117 19.18 -28.19 8.11
C GLY A 117 19.60 -28.81 6.79
N ALA A 118 18.97 -29.90 6.40
CA ALA A 118 19.24 -30.61 5.15
C ALA A 118 18.43 -30.04 3.98
N GLU A 119 18.93 -30.18 2.78
CA GLU A 119 18.15 -29.93 1.55
C GLU A 119 17.03 -30.96 1.43
N PHE A 120 15.95 -30.59 0.72
CA PHE A 120 14.80 -31.47 0.51
C PHE A 120 15.20 -32.70 -0.30
N ASP A 121 14.85 -33.88 0.22
CA ASP A 121 15.07 -35.15 -0.45
C ASP A 121 13.69 -35.81 -0.74
N PRO A 122 13.25 -35.82 -1.99
CA PRO A 122 11.97 -36.42 -2.38
C PRO A 122 11.88 -37.95 -2.14
N THR A 123 12.96 -38.57 -1.69
CA THR A 123 12.98 -40.01 -1.30
C THR A 123 13.02 -40.24 0.21
N ASP A 124 13.09 -39.16 1.02
CA ASP A 124 13.06 -39.27 2.48
C ASP A 124 11.70 -39.79 2.96
N ARG A 125 11.71 -40.70 3.93
CA ARG A 125 10.49 -41.37 4.44
C ARG A 125 10.11 -40.92 5.84
N GLU A 126 10.94 -40.13 6.50
CA GLU A 126 10.78 -39.77 7.92
C GLU A 126 10.79 -38.28 8.15
N GLY A 127 11.16 -37.49 7.15
CA GLY A 127 11.40 -36.08 7.27
C GLY A 127 10.28 -35.16 6.81
N VAL A 128 10.28 -33.99 7.38
CA VAL A 128 9.52 -32.83 6.91
C VAL A 128 10.43 -31.61 6.89
N TRP A 129 10.14 -30.69 5.96
CA TRP A 129 10.77 -29.39 5.83
C TRP A 129 9.73 -28.34 6.16
N LEU A 130 9.93 -27.65 7.27
CA LEU A 130 8.95 -26.77 7.89
C LEU A 130 9.26 -25.28 7.62
N ALA A 131 8.24 -24.47 7.44
CA ALA A 131 8.34 -23.02 7.34
C ALA A 131 9.18 -22.42 8.48
N ALA A 132 10.26 -21.71 8.14
CA ALA A 132 11.20 -21.19 9.13
C ALA A 132 10.56 -20.13 10.06
N ALA A 133 9.68 -19.29 9.51
CA ALA A 133 8.99 -18.28 10.31
C ALA A 133 8.03 -18.88 11.35
N PHE A 134 7.31 -19.95 10.98
CA PHE A 134 6.46 -20.69 11.89
C PHE A 134 7.28 -21.40 13.00
N ALA A 135 8.37 -22.07 12.57
CA ALA A 135 9.26 -22.80 13.47
C ALA A 135 9.91 -21.87 14.53
N ASP A 136 10.42 -20.71 14.11
CA ASP A 136 11.04 -19.71 14.99
C ASP A 136 10.04 -19.23 16.05
N LYS A 137 8.82 -18.92 15.65
CA LYS A 137 7.77 -18.43 16.55
C LYS A 137 7.31 -19.49 17.58
N ARG A 138 7.31 -20.77 17.19
CA ARG A 138 6.89 -21.89 18.02
C ARG A 138 8.06 -22.56 18.77
N GLY A 139 9.31 -22.13 18.51
CA GLY A 139 10.51 -22.67 19.13
C GLY A 139 10.87 -24.07 18.63
N ILE A 140 10.47 -24.42 17.41
CA ILE A 140 10.75 -25.72 16.78
C ILE A 140 12.10 -25.64 16.07
N SER A 141 12.93 -26.65 16.24
CA SER A 141 14.28 -26.73 15.70
C SER A 141 14.47 -27.97 14.82
N VAL A 142 15.48 -27.92 13.95
CA VAL A 142 15.88 -29.10 13.16
C VAL A 142 16.23 -30.26 14.09
N GLY A 143 15.58 -31.40 13.87
CA GLY A 143 15.70 -32.60 14.69
C GLY A 143 14.55 -32.84 15.65
N ASP A 144 13.68 -31.85 15.84
CA ASP A 144 12.48 -32.02 16.65
C ASP A 144 11.41 -32.81 15.88
N ASP A 145 10.50 -33.41 16.61
CA ASP A 145 9.35 -34.08 16.05
C ASP A 145 8.21 -33.10 15.80
N PHE A 146 7.56 -33.19 14.66
CA PHE A 146 6.42 -32.39 14.25
C PHE A 146 5.22 -33.27 13.92
N THR A 147 4.11 -33.04 14.62
CA THR A 147 2.87 -33.82 14.48
C THR A 147 1.89 -33.10 13.57
N ILE A 148 1.37 -33.84 12.58
CA ILE A 148 0.44 -33.36 11.57
C ILE A 148 -0.84 -34.18 11.63
N SER A 149 -1.98 -33.55 11.62
CA SER A 149 -3.29 -34.16 11.46
C SER A 149 -3.90 -33.78 10.13
N TYR A 150 -4.30 -34.76 9.34
CA TYR A 150 -4.94 -34.58 8.05
C TYR A 150 -6.02 -35.63 7.83
N ASN A 151 -7.23 -35.19 7.49
CA ASN A 151 -8.36 -36.04 7.13
C ASN A 151 -8.57 -37.21 8.09
N GLY A 152 -8.47 -36.94 9.41
CA GLY A 152 -8.71 -37.93 10.49
C GLY A 152 -7.55 -38.89 10.76
N ILE A 153 -6.40 -38.75 10.13
CA ILE A 153 -5.17 -39.43 10.51
C ILE A 153 -4.21 -38.44 11.17
N THR A 154 -3.46 -38.91 12.15
CA THR A 154 -2.43 -38.10 12.84
C THR A 154 -1.09 -38.83 12.79
N PHE A 155 -0.06 -38.17 12.32
CA PHE A 155 1.26 -38.76 12.18
C PHE A 155 2.36 -37.77 12.57
N THR A 156 3.49 -38.30 13.01
CA THR A 156 4.64 -37.48 13.44
C THR A 156 5.82 -37.71 12.51
N ARG A 157 6.53 -36.64 12.17
CA ARG A 157 7.74 -36.65 11.35
C ARG A 157 8.81 -35.78 11.95
N THR A 158 10.06 -36.11 11.69
CA THR A 158 11.21 -35.31 12.18
C THR A 158 11.46 -34.12 11.27
N VAL A 159 11.62 -32.93 11.79
CA VAL A 159 11.99 -31.71 11.06
C VAL A 159 13.43 -31.85 10.58
N LYS A 160 13.63 -32.02 9.29
CA LYS A 160 14.96 -32.17 8.64
C LYS A 160 15.56 -30.84 8.22
N GLY A 161 14.72 -29.86 7.89
CA GLY A 161 15.14 -28.53 7.47
C GLY A 161 14.11 -27.47 7.75
N LEU A 162 14.58 -26.24 7.87
CA LEU A 162 13.75 -25.03 7.93
C LEU A 162 13.90 -24.31 6.60
N ILE A 163 12.76 -23.97 6.02
CA ILE A 163 12.65 -23.47 4.65
C ILE A 163 11.77 -22.24 4.56
N GLU A 164 11.91 -21.50 3.46
CA GLU A 164 10.96 -20.50 2.99
C GLU A 164 10.51 -20.84 1.57
N SER A 165 9.31 -20.41 1.19
CA SER A 165 8.76 -20.63 -0.13
C SER A 165 8.35 -19.32 -0.79
N PRO A 166 8.61 -19.13 -2.10
CA PRO A 166 8.20 -17.93 -2.81
C PRO A 166 6.69 -17.79 -2.97
N GLU A 167 5.91 -18.83 -2.72
CA GLU A 167 4.44 -18.75 -2.70
C GLU A 167 3.91 -18.05 -1.42
N TYR A 168 4.74 -17.93 -0.38
CA TYR A 168 4.42 -17.34 0.92
C TYR A 168 5.22 -16.07 1.22
N GLU A 169 5.42 -15.20 0.23
CA GLU A 169 6.21 -13.96 0.40
C GLU A 169 5.59 -12.96 1.37
N TYR A 170 4.29 -13.00 1.52
CA TYR A 170 3.56 -12.14 2.43
C TYR A 170 3.08 -12.93 3.66
N ARG A 171 3.30 -12.35 4.83
CA ARG A 171 2.93 -12.94 6.11
C ARG A 171 1.48 -12.68 6.47
N GLN A 172 0.54 -13.11 5.66
CA GLN A 172 -0.89 -13.02 5.99
C GLN A 172 -1.62 -14.23 5.42
N ALA A 173 -2.46 -14.85 6.24
CA ALA A 173 -3.32 -15.93 5.80
C ALA A 173 -4.36 -15.44 4.78
N GLU A 174 -4.61 -16.23 3.74
CA GLU A 174 -5.72 -15.99 2.83
C GLU A 174 -7.05 -16.15 3.55
N GLY A 175 -7.88 -15.12 3.47
CA GLY A 175 -9.34 -15.24 3.69
C GLY A 175 -9.81 -15.50 5.09
N ASP A 176 -8.95 -15.58 6.09
CA ASP A 176 -9.32 -15.90 7.45
C ASP A 176 -9.07 -14.75 8.42
N ALA A 177 -9.85 -14.73 9.50
CA ALA A 177 -9.67 -13.82 10.62
C ALA A 177 -8.31 -13.98 11.33
N ASP A 178 -7.54 -15.01 10.99
CA ASP A 178 -6.21 -15.28 11.51
C ASP A 178 -5.14 -14.48 10.75
N ILE A 179 -4.95 -13.24 11.18
CA ILE A 179 -3.85 -12.37 10.75
C ILE A 179 -2.47 -12.89 11.23
N PHE A 180 -2.42 -14.02 11.90
CA PHE A 180 -1.21 -14.53 12.55
C PHE A 180 -0.49 -15.56 11.67
N VAL A 181 0.56 -15.13 11.04
CA VAL A 181 1.54 -15.98 10.33
C VAL A 181 2.03 -17.16 11.16
N GLU A 182 2.08 -16.99 12.47
CA GLU A 182 2.47 -18.03 13.39
C GLU A 182 1.48 -19.20 13.46
N ASN A 183 0.29 -19.06 12.89
CA ASN A 183 -0.74 -20.08 12.85
C ASN A 183 -0.79 -20.81 11.51
N ILE A 184 -0.06 -20.33 10.47
CA ILE A 184 0.03 -21.01 9.19
C ILE A 184 1.43 -21.56 8.98
N ALA A 185 1.53 -22.87 8.88
CA ALA A 185 2.73 -23.55 8.48
C ALA A 185 2.58 -24.09 7.07
N PHE A 186 3.60 -23.97 6.26
CA PHE A 186 3.74 -24.83 5.08
C PHE A 186 4.83 -25.85 5.31
N VAL A 187 4.59 -27.04 4.82
CA VAL A 187 5.46 -28.21 4.99
C VAL A 187 5.69 -28.88 3.66
N TYR A 188 6.95 -29.02 3.28
CA TYR A 188 7.33 -29.88 2.18
C TYR A 188 7.67 -31.28 2.71
N MET A 189 7.15 -32.30 2.08
CA MET A 189 7.47 -33.69 2.41
C MET A 189 7.45 -34.57 1.17
N SER A 190 8.18 -35.67 1.23
CA SER A 190 8.13 -36.69 0.20
C SER A 190 6.80 -37.45 0.23
N TYR A 191 6.30 -37.88 -0.93
CA TYR A 191 5.20 -38.83 -1.00
C TYR A 191 5.46 -40.10 -0.21
N ASP A 192 6.71 -40.54 -0.13
CA ASP A 192 7.12 -41.76 0.60
C ASP A 192 7.09 -41.56 2.13
N ALA A 193 7.11 -40.30 2.59
CA ALA A 193 6.96 -39.93 4.01
C ALA A 193 5.50 -39.85 4.45
N PHE A 194 4.55 -39.70 3.53
CA PHE A 194 3.14 -39.67 3.87
C PHE A 194 2.60 -41.04 4.26
N PRO A 195 1.81 -41.21 5.35
CA PRO A 195 1.31 -42.48 5.83
C PRO A 195 0.13 -43.00 4.97
N ILE A 196 0.42 -43.28 3.71
CA ILE A 196 -0.61 -43.58 2.69
C ILE A 196 -1.51 -44.75 3.06
N ARG A 197 -0.98 -45.78 3.71
CA ARG A 197 -1.75 -46.97 4.10
C ARG A 197 -2.77 -46.60 5.19
N GLU A 198 -2.35 -45.90 6.23
CA GLU A 198 -3.23 -45.44 7.30
C GLU A 198 -4.34 -44.54 6.75
N TYR A 199 -4.00 -43.71 5.78
CA TYR A 199 -4.95 -42.84 5.11
C TYR A 199 -5.99 -43.63 4.33
N VAL A 200 -5.56 -44.58 3.52
CA VAL A 200 -6.47 -45.45 2.75
C VAL A 200 -7.34 -46.30 3.66
N GLU A 201 -6.80 -46.91 4.74
CA GLU A 201 -7.56 -47.64 5.74
C GLU A 201 -8.63 -46.76 6.40
N HIS A 202 -8.29 -45.52 6.69
CA HIS A 202 -9.24 -44.55 7.27
C HIS A 202 -10.35 -44.21 6.27
N LEU A 203 -10.06 -43.98 5.00
CA LEU A 203 -11.07 -43.77 3.94
C LEU A 203 -11.99 -44.97 3.73
N ILE A 204 -11.44 -46.18 3.84
CA ILE A 204 -12.22 -47.42 3.81
C ILE A 204 -13.19 -47.47 4.98
N ALA A 205 -12.73 -47.17 6.19
CA ALA A 205 -13.55 -47.14 7.39
C ALA A 205 -14.69 -46.10 7.29
N GLN A 206 -14.46 -45.01 6.59
CA GLN A 206 -15.49 -43.99 6.31
C GLN A 206 -16.42 -44.32 5.14
N GLY A 207 -16.14 -45.43 4.39
CA GLY A 207 -16.93 -45.83 3.22
C GLY A 207 -16.75 -44.87 2.01
N LYS A 208 -15.71 -44.07 1.99
CA LYS A 208 -15.40 -43.12 0.89
C LYS A 208 -14.71 -43.78 -0.32
N LEU A 209 -14.22 -45.01 -0.20
CA LEU A 209 -13.56 -45.72 -1.29
C LEU A 209 -14.43 -46.79 -1.94
N SER A 210 -14.18 -47.04 -3.22
CA SER A 210 -14.92 -48.05 -3.99
C SER A 210 -14.64 -49.46 -3.47
N ALA A 211 -15.65 -50.36 -3.55
CA ALA A 211 -15.52 -51.74 -3.14
C ALA A 211 -14.39 -52.54 -3.83
N GLN A 212 -13.97 -52.08 -5.01
CA GLN A 212 -12.87 -52.69 -5.76
C GLN A 212 -11.51 -52.33 -5.13
N LEU A 213 -11.29 -51.12 -4.72
CA LEU A 213 -10.07 -50.67 -4.01
C LEU A 213 -9.95 -51.37 -2.64
N VAL A 214 -11.06 -51.55 -1.94
CA VAL A 214 -11.10 -52.27 -0.65
C VAL A 214 -10.65 -53.75 -0.81
N GLN A 215 -10.97 -54.40 -1.93
CA GLN A 215 -10.53 -55.76 -2.18
C GLN A 215 -9.04 -55.88 -2.60
N GLU A 216 -8.54 -54.88 -3.27
CA GLU A 216 -7.17 -54.83 -3.75
C GLU A 216 -6.18 -54.36 -2.67
N GLU A 217 -6.60 -53.64 -1.68
CA GLU A 217 -5.77 -52.97 -0.65
C GLU A 217 -4.80 -53.95 0.06
N ALA A 218 -5.28 -55.14 0.44
CA ALA A 218 -4.48 -56.18 1.12
C ALA A 218 -3.33 -56.75 0.29
N THR A 219 -3.30 -56.49 -1.02
CA THR A 219 -2.30 -56.98 -1.95
C THR A 219 -1.40 -55.93 -2.58
N ILE A 220 -1.76 -54.67 -2.44
CA ILE A 220 -1.03 -53.52 -3.03
C ILE A 220 0.06 -53.06 -2.06
N THR A 221 1.24 -52.73 -2.56
CA THR A 221 2.34 -52.12 -1.78
C THR A 221 2.09 -50.63 -1.56
N ASP A 222 2.69 -50.05 -0.52
CA ASP A 222 2.59 -48.62 -0.23
C ASP A 222 3.04 -47.75 -1.42
N GLU A 223 4.07 -48.15 -2.13
CA GLU A 223 4.54 -47.51 -3.36
C GLU A 223 3.49 -47.53 -4.49
N GLN A 224 2.72 -48.58 -4.59
CA GLN A 224 1.64 -48.71 -5.57
C GLN A 224 0.43 -47.87 -5.14
N LEU A 225 0.16 -47.80 -3.84
CA LEU A 225 -0.87 -46.91 -3.30
C LEU A 225 -0.48 -45.45 -3.53
N ALA A 226 0.75 -45.06 -3.22
CA ALA A 226 1.25 -43.71 -3.43
C ALA A 226 1.18 -43.25 -4.90
N LYS A 227 1.38 -44.18 -5.85
CA LYS A 227 1.21 -43.88 -7.29
C LYS A 227 -0.24 -43.67 -7.72
N ARG A 228 -1.19 -44.06 -6.90
CA ARG A 228 -2.64 -43.87 -7.15
C ARG A 228 -3.22 -42.64 -6.44
N MET A 229 -2.44 -41.98 -5.61
CA MET A 229 -2.87 -40.68 -5.04
C MET A 229 -2.95 -39.64 -6.14
N PRO A 230 -4.00 -38.80 -6.14
CA PRO A 230 -4.13 -37.76 -7.14
C PRO A 230 -3.09 -36.67 -6.93
N TYR A 231 -2.46 -36.22 -7.99
CA TYR A 231 -1.75 -34.95 -8.00
C TYR A 231 -2.77 -33.84 -8.23
N THR A 232 -2.91 -32.94 -7.27
CA THR A 232 -3.91 -31.85 -7.33
C THR A 232 -3.40 -30.61 -8.03
N GLN A 233 -2.08 -30.50 -8.18
CA GLN A 233 -1.44 -29.37 -8.82
C GLN A 233 -0.37 -29.80 -9.80
N MET A 234 -0.28 -29.08 -10.92
CA MET A 234 0.84 -29.10 -11.85
C MET A 234 1.46 -27.69 -11.89
N LEU A 235 2.75 -27.61 -11.69
CA LEU A 235 3.55 -26.40 -11.72
C LEU A 235 4.31 -26.35 -13.03
N VAL A 236 4.29 -25.22 -13.73
CA VAL A 236 4.92 -25.07 -15.03
C VAL A 236 5.76 -23.81 -15.07
N THR A 237 7.00 -23.91 -15.56
CA THR A 237 7.82 -22.75 -15.94
C THR A 237 7.95 -22.72 -17.46
N THR A 238 7.95 -21.51 -18.02
CA THR A 238 8.05 -21.31 -19.47
C THR A 238 9.35 -20.61 -19.86
N THR A 239 9.79 -20.79 -21.08
CA THR A 239 11.03 -20.19 -21.59
C THR A 239 10.90 -18.68 -21.82
N ASP A 240 9.69 -18.16 -21.95
CA ASP A 240 9.40 -16.75 -22.21
C ASP A 240 8.72 -16.01 -21.05
N GLY A 241 8.39 -16.72 -19.95
CA GLY A 241 7.71 -16.17 -18.77
C GLY A 241 6.27 -15.74 -19.05
N LYS A 242 5.59 -16.33 -20.06
CA LYS A 242 4.27 -15.90 -20.52
C LYS A 242 3.27 -17.05 -20.59
N ALA A 243 3.21 -17.83 -19.56
CA ALA A 243 2.46 -19.08 -19.52
C ALA A 243 0.98 -18.91 -19.90
N LEU A 244 0.30 -17.83 -19.50
CA LEU A 244 -1.10 -17.58 -19.85
C LEU A 244 -1.33 -17.27 -21.35
N GLU A 245 -0.30 -16.80 -22.09
CA GLU A 245 -0.41 -16.65 -23.55
C GLU A 245 -0.51 -18.04 -24.25
N HIS A 246 -0.10 -19.10 -23.58
CA HIS A 246 -0.11 -20.50 -24.04
C HIS A 246 -1.21 -21.36 -23.43
N GLU A 247 -2.21 -20.75 -22.76
CA GLU A 247 -3.31 -21.44 -22.09
C GLU A 247 -3.98 -22.50 -22.97
N ASP A 248 -4.33 -22.15 -24.21
CA ASP A 248 -5.04 -23.06 -25.11
C ASP A 248 -4.20 -24.30 -25.48
N GLU A 249 -2.88 -24.14 -25.68
CA GLU A 249 -1.99 -25.25 -26.03
C GLU A 249 -1.79 -26.20 -24.82
N ILE A 250 -1.67 -25.65 -23.62
CA ILE A 250 -1.60 -26.43 -22.37
C ILE A 250 -2.93 -27.15 -22.12
N ALA A 251 -4.05 -26.45 -22.30
CA ALA A 251 -5.39 -27.02 -22.14
C ALA A 251 -5.62 -28.18 -23.11
N GLU A 252 -5.16 -28.06 -24.37
CA GLU A 252 -5.22 -29.17 -25.35
C GLU A 252 -4.36 -30.34 -24.92
N ALA A 253 -3.14 -30.12 -24.42
CA ALA A 253 -2.26 -31.18 -23.92
C ALA A 253 -2.87 -31.94 -22.74
N LEU A 254 -3.66 -31.24 -21.90
CA LEU A 254 -4.39 -31.83 -20.78
C LEU A 254 -5.79 -32.36 -21.15
N ASN A 255 -6.14 -32.42 -22.43
CA ASN A 255 -7.48 -32.79 -22.91
C ASN A 255 -8.59 -31.91 -22.29
N ARG A 256 -8.26 -30.69 -21.82
CA ARG A 256 -9.14 -29.78 -21.06
C ARG A 256 -9.65 -30.38 -19.73
N GLU A 257 -8.93 -31.35 -19.16
CA GLU A 257 -9.20 -31.95 -17.86
C GLU A 257 -8.40 -31.22 -16.76
N TYR A 258 -8.79 -29.98 -16.45
CA TYR A 258 -8.26 -29.16 -15.35
C TYR A 258 -9.37 -28.30 -14.78
N ALA A 259 -9.21 -27.88 -13.54
CA ALA A 259 -10.16 -26.99 -12.88
C ALA A 259 -9.82 -25.52 -13.09
N ALA A 260 -8.60 -25.12 -12.83
CA ALA A 260 -8.13 -23.74 -12.97
C ALA A 260 -6.69 -23.68 -13.46
N MET A 261 -6.33 -22.61 -14.19
CA MET A 261 -4.98 -22.21 -14.53
C MET A 261 -4.77 -20.78 -14.09
N VAL A 262 -3.73 -20.53 -13.30
CA VAL A 262 -3.42 -19.20 -12.77
C VAL A 262 -1.93 -18.92 -12.85
N ASP A 263 -1.60 -17.67 -13.06
CA ASP A 263 -0.23 -17.16 -13.02
C ASP A 263 0.19 -16.72 -11.62
N GLU A 264 1.43 -16.24 -11.49
CA GLU A 264 1.97 -15.74 -10.23
C GLU A 264 1.16 -14.58 -9.63
N HIS A 265 0.45 -13.80 -10.48
CA HIS A 265 -0.36 -12.67 -10.00
C HIS A 265 -1.62 -13.09 -9.26
N SER A 266 -2.02 -14.35 -9.38
CA SER A 266 -3.17 -14.92 -8.69
C SER A 266 -2.80 -15.70 -7.42
N ILE A 267 -1.50 -15.82 -7.13
CA ILE A 267 -1.02 -16.41 -5.87
C ILE A 267 -1.06 -15.31 -4.79
N ALA A 268 -1.86 -15.53 -3.75
CA ALA A 268 -2.21 -14.48 -2.80
C ALA A 268 -1.02 -13.79 -2.14
N GLY A 269 -0.02 -14.56 -1.69
CA GLY A 269 1.18 -13.98 -1.09
C GLY A 269 1.95 -13.08 -2.06
N ILE A 270 2.04 -13.48 -3.32
CA ILE A 270 2.72 -12.74 -4.40
C ILE A 270 1.91 -11.52 -4.81
N GLU A 271 0.59 -11.70 -5.04
CA GLU A 271 -0.32 -10.62 -5.44
C GLU A 271 -0.35 -9.50 -4.39
N ARG A 272 -0.48 -9.86 -3.12
CA ARG A 272 -0.51 -8.89 -2.01
C ARG A 272 0.74 -8.03 -2.00
N LEU A 273 1.92 -8.66 -2.07
CA LEU A 273 3.18 -7.95 -2.08
C LEU A 273 3.32 -7.07 -3.33
N ASN A 274 2.94 -7.56 -4.52
CA ASN A 274 2.96 -6.77 -5.75
C ASN A 274 2.09 -5.52 -5.64
N SER A 275 0.89 -5.65 -5.10
CA SER A 275 -0.05 -4.55 -4.90
C SER A 275 0.49 -3.48 -3.95
N GLU A 276 1.12 -3.88 -2.85
CA GLU A 276 1.76 -2.96 -1.92
C GLU A 276 2.98 -2.25 -2.53
N LEU A 277 3.82 -2.98 -3.25
CA LEU A 277 4.99 -2.39 -3.91
C LEU A 277 4.58 -1.37 -4.97
N ALA A 278 3.56 -1.66 -5.78
CA ALA A 278 3.03 -0.74 -6.77
C ALA A 278 2.45 0.53 -6.13
N GLN A 279 1.81 0.41 -4.96
CA GLN A 279 1.34 1.55 -4.19
C GLN A 279 2.51 2.40 -3.68
N HIS A 280 3.53 1.79 -3.10
CA HIS A 280 4.72 2.50 -2.60
C HIS A 280 5.50 3.19 -3.72
N GLU A 281 5.61 2.58 -4.89
CA GLU A 281 6.20 3.20 -6.08
C GLU A 281 5.41 4.45 -6.50
N SER A 282 4.09 4.35 -6.54
CA SER A 282 3.21 5.48 -6.84
C SER A 282 3.40 6.63 -5.86
N PHE A 283 3.56 6.33 -4.57
CA PHE A 283 3.86 7.32 -3.54
C PHE A 283 5.22 7.98 -3.74
N SER A 284 6.24 7.23 -4.08
CA SER A 284 7.59 7.77 -4.27
C SER A 284 7.60 8.86 -5.34
N TRP A 285 6.94 8.62 -6.47
CA TRP A 285 6.81 9.59 -7.57
C TRP A 285 5.90 10.77 -7.22
N LEU A 286 4.81 10.54 -6.49
CA LEU A 286 3.92 11.61 -6.03
C LEU A 286 4.66 12.61 -5.15
N PHE A 287 5.49 12.13 -4.21
CA PHE A 287 6.29 13.02 -3.37
C PHE A 287 7.31 13.81 -4.17
N VAL A 288 8.03 13.19 -5.09
CA VAL A 288 8.96 13.90 -5.97
C VAL A 288 8.23 15.03 -6.71
N LEU A 289 7.08 14.74 -7.30
CA LEU A 289 6.30 15.72 -8.05
C LEU A 289 5.85 16.90 -7.17
N ILE A 290 5.34 16.62 -5.98
CA ILE A 290 4.88 17.62 -5.03
C ILE A 290 6.05 18.51 -4.56
N PHE A 291 7.11 17.92 -4.03
CA PHE A 291 8.21 18.68 -3.43
C PHE A 291 9.03 19.43 -4.48
N VAL A 292 9.29 18.83 -5.64
CA VAL A 292 9.96 19.49 -6.75
C VAL A 292 9.10 20.60 -7.33
N GLY A 293 7.78 20.38 -7.48
CA GLY A 293 6.85 21.40 -7.93
C GLY A 293 6.87 22.64 -7.03
N ILE A 294 6.86 22.45 -5.72
CA ILE A 294 6.98 23.55 -4.73
C ILE A 294 8.38 24.17 -4.80
N ALA A 295 9.44 23.39 -4.91
CA ALA A 295 10.80 23.91 -5.05
C ALA A 295 10.93 24.83 -6.27
N VAL A 296 10.34 24.45 -7.41
CA VAL A 296 10.28 25.28 -8.63
C VAL A 296 9.60 26.62 -8.35
N LEU A 297 8.46 26.64 -7.67
CA LEU A 297 7.75 27.86 -7.30
C LEU A 297 8.58 28.76 -6.36
N VAL A 298 9.23 28.14 -5.36
CA VAL A 298 10.10 28.85 -4.41
C VAL A 298 11.32 29.43 -5.14
N ILE A 299 11.97 28.65 -5.99
CA ILE A 299 13.11 29.09 -6.80
C ILE A 299 12.69 30.23 -7.74
N ALA A 300 11.58 30.06 -8.45
CA ALA A 300 11.09 31.08 -9.40
C ALA A 300 10.85 32.42 -8.70
N THR A 301 10.26 32.43 -7.53
CA THR A 301 10.00 33.65 -6.75
C THR A 301 11.28 34.25 -6.16
N ALA A 302 12.14 33.41 -5.59
CA ALA A 302 13.40 33.84 -4.97
C ALA A 302 14.39 34.43 -6.01
N MET A 303 14.55 33.75 -7.14
CA MET A 303 15.44 34.17 -8.22
C MET A 303 14.94 35.41 -8.95
N SER A 304 13.65 35.48 -9.29
CA SER A 304 13.05 36.66 -9.91
C SER A 304 13.27 37.90 -9.07
N ARG A 305 13.11 37.78 -7.75
CA ARG A 305 13.33 38.87 -6.82
C ARG A 305 14.78 39.26 -6.67
N MET A 306 15.69 38.26 -6.50
CA MET A 306 17.11 38.52 -6.36
C MET A 306 17.66 39.30 -7.58
N VAL A 307 17.28 38.86 -8.78
CA VAL A 307 17.67 39.51 -10.02
C VAL A 307 17.02 40.89 -10.17
N ALA A 308 15.78 41.08 -9.73
CA ALA A 308 15.12 42.37 -9.73
C ALA A 308 15.82 43.38 -8.78
N LYS A 309 16.20 42.95 -7.57
CA LYS A 309 16.94 43.77 -6.61
C LYS A 309 18.34 44.14 -7.12
N GLN A 310 18.95 43.28 -7.90
CA GLN A 310 20.31 43.48 -8.45
C GLN A 310 20.30 44.06 -9.88
N ARG A 311 19.16 44.61 -10.36
CA ARG A 311 18.98 45.09 -11.72
C ARG A 311 20.05 46.10 -12.14
N THR A 312 20.38 47.07 -11.26
CA THR A 312 21.41 48.08 -11.48
C THR A 312 22.81 47.43 -11.60
N GLN A 313 23.14 46.49 -10.74
CA GLN A 313 24.42 45.77 -10.79
C GLN A 313 24.53 44.93 -12.08
N ILE A 314 23.44 44.31 -12.52
CA ILE A 314 23.37 43.57 -13.79
C ILE A 314 23.59 44.51 -14.96
N GLY A 315 22.94 45.69 -14.92
CA GLY A 315 23.12 46.76 -15.95
C GLY A 315 24.59 47.22 -16.02
N THR A 316 25.21 47.44 -14.88
CA THR A 316 26.63 47.84 -14.78
C THR A 316 27.56 46.76 -15.34
N MET A 317 27.31 45.49 -14.99
CA MET A 317 28.11 44.37 -15.52
C MET A 317 27.99 44.25 -17.04
N ASN A 318 26.77 44.39 -17.56
CA ASN A 318 26.51 44.37 -19.02
C ASN A 318 27.12 45.59 -19.72
N ALA A 319 27.07 46.81 -19.10
CA ALA A 319 27.68 48.02 -19.62
C ALA A 319 29.23 47.94 -19.65
N LEU A 320 29.83 47.22 -18.73
CA LEU A 320 31.27 46.93 -18.69
C LEU A 320 31.69 45.80 -19.63
N GLY A 321 30.79 45.32 -20.51
CA GLY A 321 31.08 44.33 -21.55
C GLY A 321 31.02 42.87 -21.13
N MET A 322 30.47 42.54 -19.97
CA MET A 322 30.23 41.15 -19.60
C MET A 322 29.12 40.53 -20.49
N LYS A 323 29.43 39.37 -21.09
CA LYS A 323 28.46 38.66 -21.91
C LYS A 323 27.22 38.21 -21.10
N PRO A 324 26.01 38.42 -21.60
CA PRO A 324 24.77 38.10 -20.86
C PRO A 324 24.72 36.67 -20.33
N TYR A 325 25.28 35.67 -21.06
CA TYR A 325 25.28 34.27 -20.60
C TYR A 325 26.16 34.05 -19.35
N LYS A 326 27.25 34.82 -19.17
CA LYS A 326 28.10 34.74 -17.97
C LYS A 326 27.37 35.30 -16.77
N VAL A 327 26.57 36.34 -16.95
CA VAL A 327 25.72 36.91 -15.90
C VAL A 327 24.59 35.95 -15.58
N ALA A 328 23.95 35.35 -16.60
CA ALA A 328 22.94 34.32 -16.41
C ALA A 328 23.47 33.14 -15.59
N TRP A 329 24.63 32.60 -15.98
CA TRP A 329 25.26 31.46 -15.29
C TRP A 329 25.57 31.77 -13.82
N HIS A 330 26.00 33.00 -13.51
CA HIS A 330 26.23 33.42 -12.13
C HIS A 330 24.95 33.32 -11.29
N TYR A 331 23.78 33.70 -11.80
CA TYR A 331 22.52 33.60 -11.06
C TYR A 331 21.98 32.17 -11.01
N ILE A 332 22.16 31.38 -12.07
CA ILE A 332 21.79 29.95 -12.07
C ILE A 332 22.63 29.17 -11.07
N SER A 333 23.93 29.54 -10.92
CA SER A 333 24.84 28.85 -10.00
C SER A 333 24.42 28.91 -8.52
N TYR A 334 23.61 29.90 -8.12
CA TYR A 334 23.02 29.91 -6.75
C TYR A 334 22.03 28.74 -6.58
N SER A 335 21.07 28.59 -7.50
CA SER A 335 20.11 27.50 -7.44
C SER A 335 20.79 26.15 -7.63
N LEU A 336 21.72 26.04 -8.58
CA LEU A 336 22.45 24.81 -8.85
C LEU A 336 23.20 24.33 -7.61
N LEU A 337 23.96 25.22 -6.94
CA LEU A 337 24.78 24.84 -5.78
C LEU A 337 23.88 24.38 -4.60
N VAL A 338 22.78 25.09 -4.38
CA VAL A 338 21.87 24.78 -3.30
C VAL A 338 21.06 23.51 -3.59
N SER A 339 20.60 23.33 -4.83
CA SER A 339 19.87 22.12 -5.20
C SER A 339 20.79 20.89 -5.20
N VAL A 340 22.02 21.01 -5.69
CA VAL A 340 23.03 19.94 -5.58
C VAL A 340 23.27 19.56 -4.12
N ALA A 341 23.54 20.56 -3.26
CA ALA A 341 23.80 20.30 -1.84
C ALA A 341 22.58 19.64 -1.16
N GLY A 342 21.37 20.16 -1.39
CA GLY A 342 20.14 19.59 -0.85
C GLY A 342 19.89 18.17 -1.35
N THR A 343 19.98 17.94 -2.67
CA THR A 343 19.78 16.64 -3.28
C THR A 343 20.82 15.60 -2.81
N LEU A 344 22.09 15.96 -2.71
CA LEU A 344 23.13 15.05 -2.21
C LEU A 344 22.95 14.70 -0.74
N LEU A 345 22.57 15.68 0.09
CA LEU A 345 22.21 15.40 1.50
C LEU A 345 20.97 14.52 1.59
N GLY A 346 19.95 14.77 0.76
CA GLY A 346 18.75 13.95 0.68
C GLY A 346 19.04 12.54 0.21
N LEU A 347 19.89 12.39 -0.79
CA LEU A 347 20.37 11.10 -1.28
C LEU A 347 21.09 10.32 -0.16
N TRP A 348 21.99 10.98 0.55
CA TRP A 348 22.73 10.33 1.64
C TRP A 348 21.84 9.93 2.80
N VAL A 349 21.00 10.83 3.32
CA VAL A 349 20.06 10.51 4.43
C VAL A 349 19.00 9.51 3.98
N GLY A 350 18.45 9.69 2.78
CA GLY A 350 17.43 8.81 2.25
C GLY A 350 17.91 7.37 2.06
N SER A 351 19.09 7.20 1.42
CA SER A 351 19.59 5.85 1.14
C SER A 351 20.31 5.20 2.34
N ALA A 352 21.00 5.98 3.18
CA ALA A 352 21.80 5.41 4.27
C ALA A 352 21.05 5.33 5.62
N VAL A 353 19.92 6.05 5.77
CA VAL A 353 19.18 6.11 7.04
C VAL A 353 17.72 5.72 6.83
N LEU A 354 16.98 6.41 5.95
CA LEU A 354 15.53 6.22 5.84
C LEU A 354 15.19 4.92 5.11
N SER A 355 15.87 4.57 4.02
CA SER A 355 15.61 3.33 3.29
C SER A 355 15.86 2.07 4.13
N PRO A 356 16.98 1.95 4.88
CA PRO A 356 17.16 0.83 5.81
C PRO A 356 16.07 0.74 6.89
N ILE A 357 15.63 1.87 7.46
CA ILE A 357 14.55 1.88 8.45
C ILE A 357 13.24 1.38 7.82
N MET A 358 12.94 1.79 6.57
CA MET A 358 11.74 1.32 5.88
C MET A 358 11.81 -0.18 5.57
N VAL A 359 12.97 -0.66 5.10
CA VAL A 359 13.17 -2.09 4.84
C VAL A 359 12.99 -2.91 6.13
N GLU A 360 13.58 -2.48 7.24
CA GLU A 360 13.42 -3.14 8.55
C GLU A 360 11.97 -3.12 9.04
N LEU A 361 11.29 -1.98 8.90
CA LEU A 361 9.91 -1.82 9.33
C LEU A 361 8.97 -2.80 8.59
N PHE A 362 9.16 -2.95 7.28
CA PHE A 362 8.33 -3.83 6.46
C PHE A 362 8.82 -5.29 6.41
N SER A 363 10.05 -5.58 6.84
CA SER A 363 10.56 -6.96 6.87
C SER A 363 9.78 -7.87 7.81
N SER A 364 9.05 -7.31 8.78
CA SER A 364 8.16 -8.08 9.66
C SER A 364 6.92 -8.63 8.93
N TRP A 365 6.55 -8.07 7.78
CA TRP A 365 5.37 -8.50 7.02
C TRP A 365 5.70 -9.41 5.84
N TYR A 366 6.97 -9.44 5.40
CA TYR A 366 7.39 -10.18 4.22
C TYR A 366 8.37 -11.30 4.56
N ILE A 367 8.22 -12.40 3.84
CA ILE A 367 9.17 -13.52 3.88
C ILE A 367 9.97 -13.49 2.58
N VAL A 368 10.93 -12.59 2.52
CA VAL A 368 11.84 -12.49 1.36
C VAL A 368 13.29 -12.62 1.83
N PRO A 369 13.92 -13.79 1.61
CA PRO A 369 15.28 -14.02 2.05
C PRO A 369 16.28 -13.02 1.43
N GLY A 370 17.24 -12.57 2.23
CA GLY A 370 18.27 -11.65 1.77
C GLY A 370 17.80 -10.21 1.54
N LEU A 371 16.63 -9.84 2.04
CA LEU A 371 16.12 -8.49 1.96
C LEU A 371 17.04 -7.51 2.71
N HIS A 372 17.63 -6.55 2.01
CA HIS A 372 18.45 -5.50 2.59
C HIS A 372 18.44 -4.24 1.73
N ALA A 373 18.50 -3.09 2.40
CA ALA A 373 18.59 -1.82 1.70
C ALA A 373 19.95 -1.69 1.00
N SER A 374 19.92 -1.41 -0.29
CA SER A 374 21.12 -1.20 -1.11
C SER A 374 21.04 0.11 -1.89
N PHE A 375 22.22 0.64 -2.28
CA PHE A 375 22.26 1.82 -3.12
C PHE A 375 21.83 1.47 -4.54
N GLN A 376 20.82 2.18 -5.05
CA GLN A 376 20.25 1.92 -6.38
C GLN A 376 20.66 2.98 -7.40
N MET A 377 20.94 2.55 -8.63
CA MET A 377 21.34 3.45 -9.73
C MET A 377 20.22 4.46 -10.09
N ASN A 378 18.96 4.10 -9.89
CA ASN A 378 17.80 4.97 -10.12
C ASN A 378 17.87 6.27 -9.32
N TYR A 379 18.46 6.23 -8.11
CA TYR A 379 18.66 7.43 -7.28
C TYR A 379 19.47 8.52 -8.00
N ILE A 380 20.45 8.13 -8.81
CA ILE A 380 21.29 9.09 -9.54
C ILE A 380 20.48 9.81 -10.62
N TRP A 381 19.61 9.08 -11.31
CA TRP A 381 18.75 9.67 -12.36
C TRP A 381 17.73 10.66 -11.78
N VAL A 382 17.10 10.32 -10.66
CA VAL A 382 16.15 11.21 -9.97
C VAL A 382 16.88 12.40 -9.35
N ALA A 383 18.06 12.21 -8.76
CA ALA A 383 18.89 13.30 -8.28
C ALA A 383 19.26 14.27 -9.40
N ALA A 384 19.67 13.76 -10.56
CA ALA A 384 19.95 14.58 -11.75
C ALA A 384 18.68 15.32 -12.24
N LEU A 385 17.54 14.66 -12.27
CA LEU A 385 16.25 15.26 -12.62
C LEU A 385 15.92 16.45 -11.71
N ILE A 386 15.98 16.29 -10.40
CA ILE A 386 15.72 17.35 -9.41
C ILE A 386 16.64 18.54 -9.64
N ILE A 387 17.95 18.29 -9.81
CA ILE A 387 18.95 19.35 -10.02
C ILE A 387 18.68 20.10 -11.34
N VAL A 388 18.38 19.38 -12.42
CA VAL A 388 18.09 19.97 -13.73
C VAL A 388 16.82 20.82 -13.68
N VAL A 389 15.73 20.31 -13.10
CA VAL A 389 14.45 21.02 -12.99
C VAL A 389 14.60 22.29 -12.14
N CYS A 390 15.28 22.22 -11.00
CA CYS A 390 15.56 23.38 -10.15
C CYS A 390 16.45 24.43 -10.86
N SER A 391 17.45 23.98 -11.61
CA SER A 391 18.32 24.88 -12.38
C SER A 391 17.60 25.55 -13.54
N LEU A 392 16.74 24.79 -14.23
CA LEU A 392 15.90 25.30 -15.32
C LEU A 392 14.88 26.34 -14.80
N ALA A 393 14.28 26.10 -13.65
CA ALA A 393 13.38 27.05 -12.99
C ALA A 393 14.09 28.36 -12.69
N ALA A 394 15.32 28.32 -12.19
CA ALA A 394 16.16 29.51 -11.99
C ALA A 394 16.45 30.23 -13.28
N TYR A 395 16.83 29.51 -14.34
CA TYR A 395 17.12 30.11 -15.65
C TYR A 395 15.91 30.82 -16.25
N ILE A 396 14.75 30.16 -16.27
CA ILE A 396 13.50 30.72 -16.80
C ILE A 396 13.12 32.00 -16.04
N SER A 397 13.25 31.97 -14.71
CA SER A 397 12.93 33.10 -13.83
C SER A 397 13.84 34.31 -14.07
N CYS A 398 15.12 34.08 -14.37
CA CYS A 398 16.10 35.15 -14.62
C CYS A 398 16.06 35.68 -16.06
N LYS A 399 15.65 34.87 -17.02
CA LYS A 399 15.74 35.16 -18.48
C LYS A 399 15.16 36.52 -18.87
N LYS A 400 14.03 36.92 -18.30
CA LYS A 400 13.33 38.17 -18.66
C LYS A 400 14.13 39.42 -18.28
N ILE A 401 14.77 39.43 -17.12
CA ILE A 401 15.51 40.59 -16.57
C ILE A 401 16.92 40.66 -17.19
N LEU A 402 17.52 39.51 -17.48
CA LEU A 402 18.84 39.47 -18.11
C LEU A 402 18.84 40.00 -19.58
N LYS A 403 17.67 40.08 -20.22
CA LYS A 403 17.48 40.64 -21.57
C LYS A 403 17.26 42.14 -21.58
N VAL A 404 17.17 42.81 -20.43
CA VAL A 404 16.96 44.27 -20.34
C VAL A 404 18.23 45.00 -20.79
N HIS A 405 18.07 46.07 -21.63
CA HIS A 405 19.19 46.90 -22.07
C HIS A 405 19.89 47.60 -20.90
N PRO A 406 21.23 47.70 -20.90
CA PRO A 406 21.98 48.34 -19.81
C PRO A 406 21.48 49.74 -19.44
N ALA A 407 21.14 50.58 -20.39
CA ALA A 407 20.61 51.94 -20.17
C ALA A 407 19.25 51.94 -19.45
N GLU A 408 18.41 50.94 -19.71
CA GLU A 408 17.12 50.78 -19.05
C GLU A 408 17.28 50.15 -17.67
N ALA A 409 18.27 49.26 -17.50
CA ALA A 409 18.56 48.64 -16.22
C ALA A 409 19.11 49.62 -15.18
N LEU A 410 19.80 50.64 -15.62
CA LEU A 410 20.37 51.68 -14.74
C LEU A 410 19.33 52.75 -14.32
N ARG A 411 18.16 52.81 -15.00
CA ARG A 411 17.07 53.71 -14.58
C ARG A 411 16.25 53.08 -13.44
N PRO A 412 15.81 53.88 -12.47
CA PRO A 412 14.86 53.38 -11.47
C PRO A 412 13.64 52.75 -12.12
N ALA A 413 13.19 51.63 -11.58
CA ALA A 413 11.98 50.99 -12.10
C ALA A 413 10.77 51.92 -11.92
N PRO A 414 9.96 52.14 -13.00
CA PRO A 414 8.77 52.98 -12.85
C PRO A 414 7.83 52.34 -11.82
N PRO A 415 7.17 53.17 -10.99
CA PRO A 415 6.21 52.69 -10.01
C PRO A 415 5.11 51.92 -10.71
N LYS A 416 4.81 50.73 -10.22
CA LYS A 416 3.72 49.88 -10.77
C LYS A 416 2.38 50.65 -10.62
N SER A 417 1.70 50.92 -11.74
CA SER A 417 0.40 51.62 -11.73
C SER A 417 -0.60 50.83 -10.86
N GLY A 418 -1.19 51.53 -9.92
CA GLY A 418 -2.17 50.96 -8.99
C GLY A 418 -3.51 50.65 -9.68
N ARG A 419 -3.65 49.49 -10.28
CA ARG A 419 -4.96 49.00 -10.73
C ARG A 419 -5.85 48.75 -9.50
N ARG A 420 -7.12 49.18 -9.60
CA ARG A 420 -8.11 48.93 -8.55
C ARG A 420 -8.27 47.41 -8.32
N CYS A 421 -8.34 47.00 -7.07
CA CYS A 421 -8.59 45.64 -6.68
C CYS A 421 -10.00 45.21 -7.08
N ILE A 422 -10.20 43.99 -7.54
CA ILE A 422 -11.52 43.44 -7.90
C ILE A 422 -12.45 43.51 -6.68
N PHE A 423 -11.93 43.30 -5.49
CA PHE A 423 -12.67 43.35 -4.22
C PHE A 423 -13.19 44.74 -3.86
N GLU A 424 -12.60 45.84 -4.39
CA GLU A 424 -13.08 47.23 -4.18
C GLU A 424 -14.44 47.48 -4.85
N LYS A 425 -14.89 46.61 -5.75
CA LYS A 425 -16.20 46.68 -6.37
C LYS A 425 -17.32 46.04 -5.54
N LEU A 426 -16.97 45.37 -4.47
CA LEU A 426 -17.96 44.66 -3.64
C LEU A 426 -18.65 45.64 -2.67
N PRO A 427 -19.96 45.49 -2.47
CA PRO A 427 -20.77 46.49 -1.69
C PRO A 427 -20.38 46.58 -0.20
N PHE A 428 -19.72 45.53 0.33
CA PHE A 428 -19.25 45.50 1.73
C PHE A 428 -17.82 46.03 1.93
N TRP A 429 -17.12 46.46 0.86
CA TRP A 429 -15.74 46.96 0.94
C TRP A 429 -15.55 48.06 2.03
N ASN A 430 -16.44 49.05 2.09
CA ASN A 430 -16.34 50.15 3.03
C ASN A 430 -16.60 49.76 4.50
N LYS A 431 -17.15 48.57 4.73
CA LYS A 431 -17.39 48.02 6.07
C LYS A 431 -16.18 47.25 6.62
N LEU A 432 -15.19 46.95 5.77
CA LEU A 432 -13.99 46.26 6.17
C LEU A 432 -12.99 47.18 6.86
N GLY A 433 -12.38 46.71 7.94
CA GLY A 433 -11.32 47.43 8.65
C GLY A 433 -10.08 47.66 7.78
N PHE A 434 -9.29 48.67 8.10
CA PHE A 434 -8.09 49.11 7.38
C PHE A 434 -7.13 47.94 7.09
N CYS A 435 -6.85 47.08 8.08
CA CYS A 435 -5.92 45.93 7.91
C CYS A 435 -6.41 44.97 6.84
N THR A 436 -7.70 44.66 6.78
CA THR A 436 -8.30 43.74 5.80
C THR A 436 -8.28 44.34 4.40
N GLN A 437 -8.67 45.62 4.27
CA GLN A 437 -8.62 46.32 2.98
C GLN A 437 -7.18 46.37 2.43
N TYR A 438 -6.22 46.68 3.30
CA TYR A 438 -4.82 46.73 2.96
C TYR A 438 -4.28 45.34 2.48
N ASN A 439 -4.63 44.29 3.22
CA ASN A 439 -4.20 42.94 2.86
C ASN A 439 -4.81 42.42 1.55
N LEU A 440 -6.09 42.67 1.30
CA LEU A 440 -6.76 42.32 0.04
C LEU A 440 -6.18 43.04 -1.17
N ARG A 441 -5.83 44.33 -1.00
CA ARG A 441 -5.10 45.09 -2.05
C ARG A 441 -3.74 44.50 -2.31
N ASP A 442 -2.98 44.14 -1.27
CA ASP A 442 -1.65 43.56 -1.40
C ASP A 442 -1.66 42.17 -2.06
N ILE A 443 -2.59 41.31 -1.62
CA ILE A 443 -2.80 39.97 -2.25
C ILE A 443 -3.10 40.11 -3.75
N SER A 444 -3.95 41.07 -4.12
CA SER A 444 -4.31 41.29 -5.54
C SER A 444 -3.17 41.83 -6.40
N ARG A 445 -2.24 42.60 -5.80
CA ARG A 445 -1.05 43.16 -6.48
C ARG A 445 0.10 42.16 -6.58
N ALA A 446 0.29 41.34 -5.56
CA ALA A 446 1.38 40.37 -5.47
C ALA A 446 0.90 38.91 -5.70
N LYS A 447 0.18 38.71 -6.82
CA LYS A 447 -0.49 37.42 -7.16
C LYS A 447 0.42 36.21 -7.07
N LEU A 448 1.66 36.29 -7.55
CA LEU A 448 2.59 35.15 -7.55
C LEU A 448 2.97 34.75 -6.11
N ARG A 449 3.24 35.72 -5.26
CA ARG A 449 3.56 35.51 -3.84
C ARG A 449 2.36 34.94 -3.09
N ALA A 450 1.19 35.53 -3.28
CA ALA A 450 -0.05 35.06 -2.66
C ALA A 450 -0.38 33.62 -3.13
N GLY A 451 -0.25 33.37 -4.44
CA GLY A 451 -0.44 32.05 -5.02
C GLY A 451 0.52 31.01 -4.43
N MET A 452 1.80 31.33 -4.24
CA MET A 452 2.76 30.44 -3.60
C MET A 452 2.37 30.10 -2.15
N GLY A 453 1.92 31.09 -1.38
CA GLY A 453 1.43 30.83 -0.01
C GLY A 453 0.19 29.94 0.01
N VAL A 454 -0.77 30.19 -0.88
CA VAL A 454 -1.99 29.38 -1.02
C VAL A 454 -1.66 27.96 -1.49
N ILE A 455 -0.84 27.80 -2.53
CA ILE A 455 -0.45 26.46 -3.05
C ILE A 455 0.31 25.69 -1.98
N GLY A 456 1.26 26.32 -1.30
CA GLY A 456 2.03 25.64 -0.26
C GLY A 456 1.19 25.19 0.92
N THR A 457 0.21 26.00 1.36
CA THR A 457 -0.74 25.58 2.40
C THR A 457 -1.75 24.58 1.90
N ALA A 458 -2.15 24.63 0.62
CA ALA A 458 -3.06 23.65 0.03
C ALA A 458 -2.41 22.26 -0.05
N VAL A 459 -1.15 22.19 -0.48
CA VAL A 459 -0.40 20.94 -0.50
C VAL A 459 -0.11 20.45 0.92
N GLY A 460 0.22 21.34 1.86
CA GLY A 460 0.35 20.99 3.26
C GLY A 460 -0.95 20.41 3.84
N MET A 461 -2.11 20.98 3.48
CA MET A 461 -3.41 20.45 3.87
C MET A 461 -3.68 19.09 3.25
N LEU A 462 -3.33 18.89 1.96
CA LEU A 462 -3.46 17.61 1.26
C LEU A 462 -2.70 16.51 2.01
N LEU A 463 -1.41 16.72 2.28
CA LEU A 463 -0.58 15.74 2.98
C LEU A 463 -1.00 15.52 4.44
N MET A 464 -1.48 16.59 5.11
CA MET A 464 -1.96 16.48 6.49
C MET A 464 -3.27 15.71 6.57
N ILE A 465 -4.20 15.91 5.63
CA ILE A 465 -5.43 15.11 5.53
C ILE A 465 -5.07 13.66 5.30
N TYR A 466 -4.12 13.39 4.41
CA TYR A 466 -3.68 12.03 4.14
C TYR A 466 -3.21 11.35 5.42
N GLY A 467 -2.26 11.95 6.15
CA GLY A 467 -1.75 11.36 7.40
C GLY A 467 -2.83 11.17 8.47
N VAL A 468 -3.67 12.21 8.71
CA VAL A 468 -4.73 12.13 9.72
C VAL A 468 -5.83 11.13 9.32
N ALA A 469 -6.15 11.05 8.03
CA ALA A 469 -7.17 10.14 7.54
C ALA A 469 -6.70 8.67 7.54
N CYS A 470 -5.43 8.40 7.22
CA CYS A 470 -4.86 7.06 7.35
C CYS A 470 -4.90 6.56 8.81
N ASN A 471 -4.60 7.42 9.78
CA ASN A 471 -4.75 7.03 11.18
C ASN A 471 -6.22 6.74 11.54
N SER A 472 -7.15 7.58 11.07
CA SER A 472 -8.59 7.35 11.28
C SER A 472 -9.12 6.14 10.48
N LEU A 473 -8.42 5.69 9.45
CA LEU A 473 -8.77 4.49 8.70
C LEU A 473 -8.58 3.24 9.55
N VAL A 474 -7.49 3.16 10.28
CA VAL A 474 -7.21 2.03 11.19
C VAL A 474 -8.34 1.89 12.22
N ASP A 475 -8.71 2.99 12.88
CA ASP A 475 -9.82 3.00 13.85
C ASP A 475 -11.17 2.61 13.18
N GLN A 476 -11.41 3.04 11.94
CA GLN A 476 -12.64 2.72 11.20
C GLN A 476 -12.67 1.25 10.75
N MET A 477 -11.53 0.70 10.35
CA MET A 477 -11.44 -0.72 9.97
C MET A 477 -11.71 -1.61 11.18
N GLU A 478 -11.13 -1.28 12.34
CA GLU A 478 -11.39 -1.96 13.60
C GLU A 478 -12.89 -1.93 13.97
N GLU A 479 -13.52 -0.73 13.97
CA GLU A 479 -14.96 -0.58 14.22
C GLU A 479 -15.80 -1.42 13.25
N ILE A 480 -15.47 -1.40 11.95
CA ILE A 480 -16.25 -2.09 10.94
C ILE A 480 -16.07 -3.61 11.08
N SER A 481 -14.84 -4.10 11.18
CA SER A 481 -14.57 -5.54 11.24
C SER A 481 -15.11 -6.16 12.53
N PHE A 482 -14.84 -5.54 13.67
CA PHE A 482 -15.16 -6.14 14.98
C PHE A 482 -16.49 -5.69 15.61
N GLU A 483 -17.11 -4.59 15.20
CA GLU A 483 -18.39 -4.16 15.73
C GLU A 483 -19.54 -4.34 14.75
N LYS A 484 -19.32 -4.07 13.45
CA LYS A 484 -20.38 -4.13 12.45
C LYS A 484 -20.46 -5.48 11.76
N VAL A 485 -19.35 -6.02 11.29
CA VAL A 485 -19.28 -7.29 10.56
C VAL A 485 -19.34 -8.46 11.56
N GLN A 486 -18.35 -8.56 12.43
CA GLN A 486 -18.30 -9.61 13.44
C GLN A 486 -19.01 -9.17 14.73
N ALA A 487 -20.28 -9.60 14.90
CA ALA A 487 -21.01 -9.33 16.13
C ALA A 487 -20.65 -10.33 17.26
N ALA A 488 -20.18 -11.51 16.89
CA ALA A 488 -19.79 -12.59 17.81
C ALA A 488 -18.58 -12.23 18.68
N ASP A 489 -18.55 -12.78 19.90
CA ASP A 489 -17.41 -12.63 20.84
C ASP A 489 -16.36 -13.73 20.66
N TYR A 490 -16.72 -14.85 20.04
CA TYR A 490 -15.83 -15.98 19.80
C TYR A 490 -15.98 -16.48 18.36
N THR A 491 -14.85 -16.85 17.78
CA THR A 491 -14.73 -17.50 16.47
C THR A 491 -14.04 -18.83 16.65
N MET A 492 -14.55 -19.85 16.00
CA MET A 492 -13.96 -21.18 15.97
C MET A 492 -13.74 -21.59 14.53
N SER A 493 -12.50 -21.94 14.19
CA SER A 493 -12.14 -22.53 12.91
C SER A 493 -12.41 -24.03 12.93
N ILE A 494 -13.06 -24.52 11.88
CA ILE A 494 -13.52 -25.90 11.75
C ILE A 494 -12.77 -26.56 10.61
N SER A 495 -12.29 -27.80 10.84
CA SER A 495 -11.66 -28.59 9.78
C SER A 495 -12.64 -28.87 8.63
N THR A 496 -12.17 -28.74 7.41
CA THR A 496 -12.93 -29.05 6.19
C THR A 496 -13.39 -30.51 6.12
N ASP A 497 -12.72 -31.39 6.86
CA ASP A 497 -13.06 -32.83 6.96
C ASP A 497 -14.07 -33.17 8.05
N ALA A 498 -14.55 -32.15 8.76
CA ALA A 498 -15.51 -32.31 9.82
C ALA A 498 -16.83 -32.92 9.30
N LYS A 499 -17.41 -33.82 10.08
CA LYS A 499 -18.76 -34.31 9.74
C LYS A 499 -19.78 -33.20 10.00
N LEU A 500 -20.50 -32.82 8.95
CA LEU A 500 -21.51 -31.78 9.04
C LEU A 500 -22.52 -32.01 10.19
N SER A 501 -22.87 -33.28 10.49
CA SER A 501 -23.76 -33.63 11.61
C SER A 501 -23.20 -33.23 12.98
N ASP A 502 -21.90 -33.35 13.17
CA ASP A 502 -21.26 -33.08 14.46
C ASP A 502 -21.08 -31.55 14.61
N VAL A 503 -20.78 -30.85 13.52
CA VAL A 503 -20.70 -29.39 13.44
C VAL A 503 -22.08 -28.74 13.65
N ASP A 504 -23.14 -29.26 13.00
CA ASP A 504 -24.50 -28.76 13.18
C ASP A 504 -24.99 -29.00 14.63
N ALA A 505 -24.67 -30.16 15.25
CA ALA A 505 -25.02 -30.44 16.63
C ALA A 505 -24.28 -29.49 17.62
N MET A 506 -23.05 -29.17 17.34
CA MET A 506 -22.27 -28.17 18.10
C MET A 506 -22.90 -26.79 17.94
N ALA A 507 -23.22 -26.39 16.71
CA ALA A 507 -23.81 -25.08 16.42
C ALA A 507 -25.18 -24.87 17.07
N GLU A 508 -26.02 -25.95 17.14
CA GLU A 508 -27.26 -25.93 17.90
C GLU A 508 -27.03 -25.79 19.42
N ALA A 509 -26.02 -26.50 19.95
CA ALA A 509 -25.72 -26.47 21.39
C ALA A 509 -25.13 -25.14 21.89
N THR A 510 -24.45 -24.40 21.01
CA THR A 510 -23.79 -23.13 21.32
C THR A 510 -24.48 -21.91 20.70
N ASP A 511 -25.64 -22.08 20.06
CA ASP A 511 -26.36 -21.03 19.30
C ASP A 511 -25.43 -20.29 18.34
N SER A 512 -24.53 -21.02 17.68
CA SER A 512 -23.53 -20.47 16.77
C SER A 512 -24.07 -20.29 15.36
N GLU A 513 -23.51 -19.34 14.63
CA GLU A 513 -23.70 -19.18 13.18
C GLU A 513 -22.57 -19.85 12.43
N LEU A 514 -22.90 -20.82 11.60
CA LEU A 514 -21.94 -21.48 10.71
C LEU A 514 -21.73 -20.68 9.45
N VAL A 515 -20.49 -20.52 9.09
CA VAL A 515 -20.05 -19.82 7.87
C VAL A 515 -19.12 -20.72 7.08
N MET A 516 -19.37 -20.82 5.78
CA MET A 516 -18.44 -21.42 4.83
C MET A 516 -17.76 -20.33 4.06
N THR A 517 -16.46 -20.32 4.05
CA THR A 517 -15.64 -19.52 3.14
C THR A 517 -14.87 -20.45 2.20
N GLY A 518 -14.70 -20.02 0.96
CA GLY A 518 -13.98 -20.82 -0.04
C GLY A 518 -13.51 -19.96 -1.20
N GLN A 519 -12.72 -20.57 -2.07
CA GLN A 519 -12.23 -19.92 -3.29
C GLN A 519 -13.10 -20.32 -4.48
N ILE A 520 -13.38 -19.37 -5.36
CA ILE A 520 -14.15 -19.56 -6.59
C ILE A 520 -13.48 -18.84 -7.75
N GLU A 521 -13.81 -19.27 -8.98
CA GLU A 521 -13.62 -18.41 -10.15
C GLU A 521 -14.96 -17.79 -10.56
N VAL A 522 -14.92 -16.53 -10.93
CA VAL A 522 -16.11 -15.77 -11.36
C VAL A 522 -15.85 -15.14 -12.72
N SER A 523 -16.84 -15.14 -13.59
CA SER A 523 -16.79 -14.45 -14.88
C SER A 523 -18.14 -13.84 -15.26
N ALA A 524 -18.10 -12.72 -15.96
CA ALA A 524 -19.29 -12.14 -16.59
C ALA A 524 -19.70 -12.88 -17.88
N VAL A 525 -18.84 -13.76 -18.41
CA VAL A 525 -19.05 -14.43 -19.70
C VAL A 525 -19.08 -15.95 -19.51
N LYS A 526 -20.03 -16.59 -20.17
CA LYS A 526 -20.10 -18.06 -20.20
C LYS A 526 -18.97 -18.65 -21.05
N ASN A 527 -18.29 -19.66 -20.57
CA ASN A 527 -17.10 -20.28 -21.21
C ASN A 527 -15.94 -19.26 -21.39
N ALA A 528 -15.67 -18.52 -20.34
CA ALA A 528 -14.61 -17.54 -20.29
C ALA A 528 -13.21 -18.14 -20.45
N THR A 529 -12.31 -17.41 -21.10
CA THR A 529 -10.86 -17.71 -21.09
C THR A 529 -10.25 -17.36 -19.72
N ALA A 530 -9.04 -17.82 -19.41
CA ALA A 530 -8.40 -17.53 -18.11
C ALA A 530 -8.31 -16.02 -17.83
N SER A 531 -8.05 -15.22 -18.87
CA SER A 531 -7.99 -13.76 -18.73
C SER A 531 -9.34 -13.05 -18.44
N GLU A 532 -10.45 -13.74 -18.66
CA GLU A 532 -11.83 -13.25 -18.41
C GLU A 532 -12.40 -13.76 -17.08
N LYS A 533 -11.67 -14.61 -16.39
CA LYS A 533 -11.99 -15.16 -15.08
C LYS A 533 -11.29 -14.38 -13.99
N LYS A 534 -11.91 -14.33 -12.83
CA LYS A 534 -11.29 -13.79 -11.61
C LYS A 534 -11.39 -14.80 -10.49
N LYS A 535 -10.28 -15.00 -9.79
CA LYS A 535 -10.24 -15.76 -8.53
C LYS A 535 -10.75 -14.86 -7.42
N GLU A 536 -11.78 -15.30 -6.75
CA GLU A 536 -12.50 -14.52 -5.73
C GLU A 536 -12.97 -15.44 -4.60
N SER A 537 -13.49 -14.87 -3.52
CA SER A 537 -13.98 -15.63 -2.39
C SER A 537 -15.50 -15.87 -2.50
N ILE A 538 -15.95 -17.00 -1.97
CA ILE A 538 -17.36 -17.23 -1.66
C ILE A 538 -17.56 -17.26 -0.16
N THR A 539 -18.62 -16.61 0.30
CA THR A 539 -19.05 -16.68 1.70
C THR A 539 -20.48 -17.17 1.77
N VAL A 540 -20.74 -18.26 2.48
CA VAL A 540 -22.07 -18.81 2.67
C VAL A 540 -22.46 -18.66 4.13
N LEU A 541 -23.57 -17.96 4.38
CA LEU A 541 -24.04 -17.55 5.71
C LEU A 541 -25.37 -18.23 6.07
N GLU A 542 -25.59 -18.52 7.34
CA GLU A 542 -26.92 -18.95 7.83
C GLU A 542 -27.88 -17.76 8.05
N GLY A 543 -27.35 -16.56 8.24
CA GLY A 543 -28.14 -15.34 8.42
C GLY A 543 -28.65 -15.15 9.85
N LYS A 544 -28.01 -15.74 10.87
CA LYS A 544 -28.32 -15.53 12.28
C LYS A 544 -27.88 -14.15 12.80
N GLY A 545 -26.96 -13.48 12.07
CA GLY A 545 -26.51 -12.12 12.33
C GLY A 545 -25.36 -12.01 13.30
N LEU A 546 -24.61 -13.10 13.53
CA LEU A 546 -23.34 -13.09 14.26
C LEU A 546 -22.17 -12.70 13.33
N TYR A 547 -22.26 -13.07 12.05
CA TYR A 547 -21.46 -12.51 10.97
C TYR A 547 -22.36 -11.75 10.00
N ARG A 548 -22.02 -10.49 9.67
CA ARG A 548 -22.89 -9.56 8.96
C ARG A 548 -22.22 -8.98 7.74
N LEU A 549 -23.00 -8.64 6.74
CA LEU A 549 -22.57 -7.87 5.57
C LEU A 549 -22.93 -6.39 5.73
N ILE A 550 -22.17 -5.53 5.10
CA ILE A 550 -22.44 -4.09 5.07
C ILE A 550 -22.65 -3.60 3.63
N ASP A 551 -23.49 -2.59 3.49
CA ASP A 551 -23.77 -1.95 2.20
C ASP A 551 -22.73 -0.87 1.84
N GLU A 552 -22.91 -0.19 0.71
CA GLU A 552 -22.06 0.92 0.29
C GLU A 552 -22.01 2.10 1.27
N LYS A 553 -22.97 2.21 2.18
CA LYS A 553 -23.05 3.26 3.21
C LYS A 553 -22.49 2.81 4.56
N LEU A 554 -21.96 1.59 4.63
CA LEU A 554 -21.48 0.95 5.85
C LEU A 554 -22.61 0.64 6.86
N GLU A 555 -23.82 0.45 6.37
CA GLU A 555 -24.95 -0.02 7.17
C GLU A 555 -25.09 -1.54 7.01
N VAL A 556 -25.50 -2.22 8.08
CA VAL A 556 -25.66 -3.69 8.07
C VAL A 556 -26.80 -4.09 7.14
N ILE A 557 -26.54 -5.06 6.27
CA ILE A 557 -27.53 -5.65 5.35
C ILE A 557 -28.33 -6.70 6.10
N GLU A 558 -29.65 -6.59 6.05
CA GLU A 558 -30.55 -7.60 6.62
C GLU A 558 -30.77 -8.76 5.63
N LEU A 559 -29.97 -9.81 5.74
CA LEU A 559 -29.99 -10.97 4.84
C LEU A 559 -31.38 -11.63 4.69
N ALA A 560 -32.23 -11.56 5.72
CA ALA A 560 -33.57 -12.08 5.68
C ALA A 560 -34.46 -11.47 4.57
N GLN A 561 -34.13 -10.26 4.09
CA GLN A 561 -34.81 -9.57 2.99
C GLN A 561 -34.31 -9.99 1.60
N HIS A 562 -33.18 -10.71 1.53
CA HIS A 562 -32.46 -11.08 0.31
C HIS A 562 -32.47 -12.61 0.06
N LYS A 563 -33.46 -13.34 0.58
CA LYS A 563 -33.60 -14.78 0.30
C LYS A 563 -33.82 -15.04 -1.19
N GLY A 564 -33.06 -15.98 -1.75
CA GLY A 564 -33.06 -16.29 -3.18
C GLY A 564 -32.25 -15.31 -4.03
N GLU A 565 -31.52 -14.41 -3.43
CA GLU A 565 -30.64 -13.43 -4.10
C GLU A 565 -29.18 -13.68 -3.75
N VAL A 566 -28.29 -13.45 -4.71
CA VAL A 566 -26.83 -13.58 -4.53
C VAL A 566 -26.22 -12.19 -4.32
N GLY A 567 -25.50 -12.04 -3.22
CA GLY A 567 -24.72 -10.84 -2.97
C GLY A 567 -23.42 -10.87 -3.78
N VAL A 568 -23.03 -9.73 -4.35
CA VAL A 568 -21.74 -9.58 -5.04
C VAL A 568 -21.02 -8.37 -4.45
N SER A 569 -19.73 -8.49 -4.21
CA SER A 569 -18.97 -7.39 -3.66
C SER A 569 -18.89 -6.22 -4.65
N ARG A 570 -18.87 -5.00 -4.11
CA ARG A 570 -18.87 -3.76 -4.89
C ARG A 570 -17.69 -3.70 -5.88
N LYS A 571 -16.52 -4.18 -5.43
CA LYS A 571 -15.31 -4.12 -6.24
C LYS A 571 -15.37 -5.15 -7.37
N LEU A 572 -15.78 -6.37 -7.09
CA LEU A 572 -16.01 -7.40 -8.11
C LEU A 572 -17.03 -6.95 -9.16
N CYS A 573 -18.14 -6.30 -8.72
CA CYS A 573 -19.10 -5.70 -9.64
C CYS A 573 -18.45 -4.65 -10.55
N ALA A 574 -17.59 -3.78 -10.00
CA ALA A 574 -16.92 -2.75 -10.78
C ALA A 574 -15.91 -3.35 -11.79
N ASP A 575 -15.18 -4.37 -11.40
CA ASP A 575 -14.15 -5.01 -12.20
C ASP A 575 -14.73 -5.83 -13.37
N LEU A 576 -15.82 -6.54 -13.11
CA LEU A 576 -16.54 -7.31 -14.15
C LEU A 576 -17.59 -6.47 -14.90
N GLY A 577 -17.79 -5.21 -14.52
CA GLY A 577 -18.80 -4.34 -15.12
C GLY A 577 -20.24 -4.77 -14.85
N LEU A 578 -20.50 -5.45 -13.74
CA LEU A 578 -21.81 -5.97 -13.35
C LEU A 578 -22.63 -4.95 -12.55
N SER A 579 -23.94 -5.05 -12.70
CA SER A 579 -24.95 -4.27 -11.97
C SER A 579 -26.03 -5.19 -11.40
N VAL A 580 -26.78 -4.73 -10.42
CA VAL A 580 -27.91 -5.50 -9.87
C VAL A 580 -28.86 -5.95 -10.98
N GLY A 581 -29.10 -7.26 -11.05
CA GLY A 581 -29.90 -7.91 -12.07
C GLY A 581 -29.13 -8.55 -13.22
N ASP A 582 -27.85 -8.26 -13.37
CA ASP A 582 -27.00 -8.89 -14.39
C ASP A 582 -26.68 -10.33 -14.02
N THR A 583 -26.43 -11.15 -15.04
CA THR A 583 -26.07 -12.56 -14.89
C THR A 583 -24.57 -12.72 -14.92
N PHE A 584 -24.04 -13.56 -14.06
CA PHE A 584 -22.64 -13.96 -14.02
C PHE A 584 -22.52 -15.46 -13.83
N TYR A 585 -21.31 -16.00 -14.00
CA TYR A 585 -21.01 -17.42 -13.90
C TYR A 585 -19.90 -17.62 -12.86
N TRP A 586 -20.01 -18.70 -12.08
CA TRP A 586 -19.05 -19.04 -11.04
C TRP A 586 -18.90 -20.55 -10.89
N HIS A 587 -17.78 -20.99 -10.36
CA HIS A 587 -17.56 -22.37 -9.91
C HIS A 587 -16.62 -22.39 -8.70
N VAL A 588 -16.68 -23.45 -7.91
CA VAL A 588 -15.71 -23.68 -6.84
C VAL A 588 -14.33 -23.90 -7.47
N TYR A 589 -13.30 -23.30 -6.93
CA TYR A 589 -12.01 -23.15 -7.54
C TYR A 589 -11.38 -24.45 -8.09
N GLU A 590 -11.56 -25.56 -7.40
CA GLU A 590 -11.01 -26.87 -7.79
C GLU A 590 -12.02 -27.79 -8.50
N GLN A 591 -13.20 -27.29 -8.86
CA GLN A 591 -14.29 -28.06 -9.48
C GLN A 591 -14.60 -27.53 -10.87
N ASN A 592 -14.98 -28.44 -11.79
CA ASN A 592 -15.30 -28.08 -13.18
C ASN A 592 -16.75 -27.66 -13.42
N GLU A 593 -17.63 -27.76 -12.41
CA GLU A 593 -19.06 -27.48 -12.55
C GLU A 593 -19.36 -25.98 -12.44
N TRP A 594 -19.74 -25.36 -13.55
CA TRP A 594 -20.10 -23.93 -13.60
C TRP A 594 -21.56 -23.69 -13.28
N HIS A 595 -21.82 -22.77 -12.40
CA HIS A 595 -23.15 -22.32 -11.99
C HIS A 595 -23.44 -20.93 -12.55
N GLU A 596 -24.73 -20.67 -12.86
CA GLU A 596 -25.22 -19.37 -13.30
C GLU A 596 -25.94 -18.70 -12.12
N ALA A 597 -25.63 -17.42 -11.87
CA ALA A 597 -26.28 -16.63 -10.84
C ALA A 597 -26.59 -15.21 -11.32
N LYS A 598 -27.44 -14.49 -10.58
CA LYS A 598 -27.73 -13.07 -10.84
C LYS A 598 -27.34 -12.22 -9.63
N VAL A 599 -26.82 -11.03 -9.92
CA VAL A 599 -26.53 -10.05 -8.90
C VAL A 599 -27.83 -9.57 -8.26
N GLY A 600 -28.10 -9.98 -7.02
CA GLY A 600 -29.28 -9.57 -6.26
C GLY A 600 -29.05 -8.27 -5.50
N TYR A 601 -27.94 -8.19 -4.77
CA TYR A 601 -27.54 -7.00 -4.04
C TYR A 601 -26.03 -6.83 -4.05
N ILE A 602 -25.56 -5.60 -3.80
CA ILE A 602 -24.15 -5.27 -3.73
C ILE A 602 -23.78 -5.04 -2.27
N TYR A 603 -22.76 -5.76 -1.80
CA TYR A 603 -22.22 -5.57 -0.47
C TYR A 603 -20.78 -5.03 -0.54
N ARG A 604 -20.28 -4.62 0.60
CA ARG A 604 -18.90 -4.17 0.75
C ARG A 604 -18.13 -5.11 1.66
N SER A 605 -16.97 -5.56 1.22
CA SER A 605 -16.01 -6.28 2.04
C SER A 605 -14.68 -5.54 2.03
N MET A 606 -14.00 -5.46 3.16
CA MET A 606 -12.75 -4.73 3.27
C MET A 606 -11.55 -5.52 2.75
N GLU A 607 -11.53 -6.82 2.98
CA GLU A 607 -10.33 -7.66 2.80
C GLU A 607 -10.51 -8.79 1.80
N SER A 608 -11.72 -9.28 1.59
CA SER A 608 -11.99 -10.34 0.61
C SER A 608 -13.12 -9.93 -0.32
N GLN A 609 -12.89 -10.01 -1.62
CA GLN A 609 -13.92 -9.75 -2.61
C GLN A 609 -14.55 -11.05 -3.05
N GLY A 610 -15.77 -11.00 -3.58
CA GLY A 610 -16.42 -12.20 -4.10
C GLY A 610 -17.93 -12.17 -4.04
N ILE A 611 -18.52 -13.35 -3.82
CA ILE A 611 -19.97 -13.55 -3.80
C ILE A 611 -20.42 -14.10 -2.46
N THR A 612 -21.68 -13.83 -2.13
CA THR A 612 -22.27 -14.31 -0.87
C THR A 612 -23.63 -14.96 -1.12
N PHE A 613 -23.82 -16.13 -0.50
CA PHE A 613 -25.08 -16.87 -0.50
C PHE A 613 -25.63 -17.04 0.92
N ILE A 614 -26.93 -17.21 1.02
CA ILE A 614 -27.55 -17.83 2.19
C ILE A 614 -27.46 -19.35 2.03
N ARG A 615 -27.22 -20.11 3.11
CA ARG A 615 -27.01 -21.56 3.10
C ARG A 615 -28.09 -22.30 2.26
N GLU A 616 -29.36 -21.99 2.47
CA GLU A 616 -30.48 -22.62 1.74
C GLU A 616 -30.37 -22.42 0.21
N ASP A 617 -29.95 -21.23 -0.22
CA ASP A 617 -29.81 -20.86 -1.63
C ASP A 617 -28.55 -21.48 -2.25
N PHE A 618 -27.49 -21.62 -1.48
CA PHE A 618 -26.27 -22.27 -1.91
C PHE A 618 -26.46 -23.78 -2.09
N GLU A 619 -27.07 -24.47 -1.12
CA GLU A 619 -27.38 -25.89 -1.22
C GLU A 619 -28.32 -26.19 -2.39
N ALA A 620 -29.19 -25.24 -2.76
CA ALA A 620 -30.08 -25.38 -3.93
C ALA A 620 -29.31 -25.39 -5.28
N THR A 621 -28.08 -24.91 -5.34
CA THR A 621 -27.21 -24.99 -6.53
C THR A 621 -26.69 -26.41 -6.77
N GLY A 622 -26.72 -27.28 -5.75
CA GLY A 622 -26.15 -28.63 -5.77
C GLY A 622 -24.71 -28.69 -5.27
N ALA A 623 -24.07 -27.55 -4.97
CA ALA A 623 -22.74 -27.48 -4.41
C ALA A 623 -22.72 -27.96 -2.94
N ALA A 624 -21.62 -28.58 -2.53
CA ALA A 624 -21.46 -29.11 -1.18
C ALA A 624 -21.23 -28.00 -0.15
N TYR A 625 -22.05 -27.94 0.88
CA TYR A 625 -21.86 -27.02 1.99
C TYR A 625 -20.91 -27.62 3.05
N THR A 626 -19.74 -27.01 3.19
CA THR A 626 -18.70 -27.42 4.13
C THR A 626 -18.28 -26.22 5.00
N PRO A 627 -19.01 -25.93 6.11
CA PRO A 627 -18.69 -24.80 6.96
C PRO A 627 -17.31 -24.99 7.61
N ASN A 628 -16.50 -23.94 7.55
CA ASN A 628 -15.14 -23.94 8.10
C ASN A 628 -14.96 -22.93 9.25
N THR A 629 -16.02 -22.18 9.58
CA THR A 629 -15.99 -21.21 10.67
C THR A 629 -17.32 -21.20 11.43
N ALA A 630 -17.26 -21.08 12.75
CA ALA A 630 -18.43 -20.87 13.59
C ALA A 630 -18.25 -19.61 14.43
N TYR A 631 -19.28 -18.78 14.48
CA TYR A 631 -19.35 -17.56 15.28
C TYR A 631 -20.33 -17.72 16.42
N SER A 632 -19.94 -17.33 17.64
CA SER A 632 -20.82 -17.44 18.85
C SER A 632 -20.61 -16.27 19.80
N MET A 633 -21.62 -15.96 20.59
CA MET A 633 -21.51 -15.08 21.76
C MET A 633 -20.94 -15.82 22.96
N ASP A 634 -21.07 -17.15 22.99
CA ASP A 634 -20.58 -18.01 24.07
C ASP A 634 -19.26 -18.68 23.71
N SER A 635 -18.44 -18.96 24.72
CA SER A 635 -17.12 -19.58 24.53
C SER A 635 -17.22 -21.02 24.05
N PHE A 636 -16.41 -21.39 23.07
CA PHE A 636 -16.24 -22.75 22.57
C PHE A 636 -15.33 -23.66 23.43
N ALA A 637 -14.94 -23.23 24.64
CA ALA A 637 -13.98 -23.96 25.48
C ALA A 637 -14.34 -25.44 25.73
N ALA A 638 -15.62 -25.80 25.67
CA ALA A 638 -16.09 -27.19 25.84
C ALA A 638 -15.73 -28.08 24.61
N TYR A 639 -15.44 -27.51 23.49
CA TYR A 639 -15.13 -28.21 22.24
C TYR A 639 -13.66 -28.10 21.83
N LYS A 640 -12.79 -27.52 22.68
CA LYS A 640 -11.37 -27.30 22.37
C LYS A 640 -10.63 -28.57 21.93
N ASP A 641 -11.01 -29.71 22.51
CA ASP A 641 -10.38 -30.99 22.23
C ASP A 641 -11.17 -31.85 21.22
N ALA A 642 -12.13 -31.25 20.51
CA ALA A 642 -12.91 -31.99 19.50
C ALA A 642 -12.12 -32.07 18.18
N ASP A 643 -12.13 -33.23 17.54
CA ASP A 643 -11.35 -33.55 16.34
C ASP A 643 -11.60 -32.60 15.13
N PHE A 644 -12.74 -31.94 15.14
CA PHE A 644 -13.12 -31.02 14.07
C PHE A 644 -12.74 -29.54 14.34
N VAL A 645 -12.18 -29.21 15.51
CA VAL A 645 -11.80 -27.85 15.90
C VAL A 645 -10.32 -27.65 15.62
N THR A 646 -9.99 -26.66 14.81
CA THR A 646 -8.62 -26.29 14.49
C THR A 646 -8.11 -25.14 15.33
N ALA A 647 -8.94 -24.13 15.58
CA ALA A 647 -8.59 -22.98 16.41
C ALA A 647 -9.83 -22.35 17.07
N ILE A 648 -9.63 -21.69 18.20
CA ILE A 648 -10.66 -20.90 18.89
C ILE A 648 -10.04 -19.56 19.27
N HIS A 649 -10.63 -18.47 18.82
CA HIS A 649 -10.18 -17.10 19.12
C HIS A 649 -11.27 -16.32 19.84
N SER A 650 -10.89 -15.53 20.83
CA SER A 650 -11.77 -14.50 21.34
C SER A 650 -11.63 -13.22 20.50
N LYS A 651 -12.71 -12.46 20.42
CA LYS A 651 -12.68 -11.14 19.76
C LYS A 651 -11.62 -10.21 20.36
N ALA A 652 -11.36 -10.31 21.66
CA ALA A 652 -10.33 -9.51 22.33
C ALA A 652 -8.92 -9.86 21.83
N ASP A 653 -8.63 -11.15 21.67
CA ASP A 653 -7.32 -11.62 21.17
C ASP A 653 -7.11 -11.16 19.72
N MET A 654 -8.16 -11.22 18.90
CA MET A 654 -8.13 -10.77 17.50
C MET A 654 -7.92 -9.25 17.40
N MET A 655 -8.57 -8.47 18.27
CA MET A 655 -8.36 -7.01 18.33
C MET A 655 -6.94 -6.65 18.76
N GLU A 656 -6.38 -7.32 19.79
CA GLU A 656 -5.00 -7.10 20.23
C GLU A 656 -3.98 -7.38 19.13
N ALA A 657 -4.23 -8.42 18.36
CA ALA A 657 -3.41 -8.75 17.20
C ALA A 657 -3.50 -7.72 16.07
N TYR A 658 -4.72 -7.29 15.78
CA TYR A 658 -4.96 -6.24 14.79
C TYR A 658 -4.24 -4.94 15.19
N GLU A 659 -4.35 -4.50 16.45
CA GLU A 659 -3.63 -3.33 16.96
C GLU A 659 -2.12 -3.48 16.79
N THR A 660 -1.56 -4.65 17.14
CA THR A 660 -0.12 -4.92 17.00
C THR A 660 0.34 -4.84 15.53
N SER A 661 -0.44 -5.40 14.62
CA SER A 661 -0.18 -5.33 13.18
C SER A 661 -0.22 -3.89 12.66
N MET A 662 -1.11 -3.06 13.19
CA MET A 662 -1.29 -1.66 12.77
C MET A 662 -0.23 -0.70 13.37
N GLU A 663 0.59 -1.10 14.33
CA GLU A 663 1.68 -0.26 14.85
C GLU A 663 2.66 0.16 13.76
N VAL A 664 3.00 -0.72 12.84
CA VAL A 664 3.89 -0.45 11.70
C VAL A 664 3.30 0.64 10.80
N MET A 665 2.00 0.54 10.48
CA MET A 665 1.30 1.55 9.70
C MET A 665 1.28 2.90 10.42
N SER A 666 1.10 2.91 11.72
CA SER A 666 1.11 4.13 12.55
C SER A 666 2.45 4.88 12.45
N ILE A 667 3.59 4.19 12.45
CA ILE A 667 4.92 4.82 12.27
C ILE A 667 5.01 5.52 10.92
N MET A 668 4.55 4.89 9.85
CA MET A 668 4.53 5.47 8.51
C MET A 668 3.64 6.73 8.44
N VAL A 669 2.48 6.69 9.07
CA VAL A 669 1.55 7.83 9.17
C VAL A 669 2.19 9.00 9.91
N TRP A 670 2.85 8.77 11.06
CA TRP A 670 3.55 9.80 11.79
C TRP A 670 4.69 10.42 10.99
N MET A 671 5.43 9.62 10.25
CA MET A 671 6.47 10.12 9.35
C MET A 671 5.89 11.07 8.30
N MET A 672 4.75 10.73 7.69
CA MET A 672 4.02 11.56 6.73
C MET A 672 3.56 12.90 7.35
N ILE A 673 3.01 12.87 8.55
CA ILE A 673 2.58 14.07 9.27
C ILE A 673 3.77 14.99 9.53
N ILE A 674 4.91 14.45 9.95
CA ILE A 674 6.14 15.21 10.20
C ILE A 674 6.64 15.87 8.91
N PHE A 675 6.70 15.15 7.79
CA PHE A 675 7.14 15.71 6.52
C PHE A 675 6.19 16.77 5.99
N SER A 676 4.88 16.56 6.14
CA SER A 676 3.86 17.58 5.85
C SER A 676 4.08 18.85 6.67
N ALA A 677 4.29 18.72 7.98
CA ALA A 677 4.55 19.85 8.85
C ALA A 677 5.82 20.62 8.44
N ILE A 678 6.91 19.91 8.15
CA ILE A 678 8.16 20.52 7.65
C ILE A 678 7.92 21.28 6.35
N LEU A 679 7.18 20.69 5.41
CA LEU A 679 6.85 21.33 4.13
C LEU A 679 6.10 22.64 4.35
N VAL A 680 5.04 22.61 5.16
CA VAL A 680 4.24 23.82 5.48
C VAL A 680 5.11 24.91 6.11
N VAL A 681 5.97 24.53 7.06
CA VAL A 681 6.93 25.45 7.69
C VAL A 681 7.85 26.09 6.65
N VAL A 682 8.46 25.29 5.78
CA VAL A 682 9.43 25.75 4.77
C VAL A 682 8.77 26.71 3.77
N VAL A 683 7.58 26.36 3.28
CA VAL A 683 6.86 27.18 2.29
C VAL A 683 6.38 28.49 2.89
N LEU A 684 5.77 28.44 4.08
CA LEU A 684 5.28 29.63 4.77
C LEU A 684 6.43 30.52 5.24
N TYR A 685 7.53 29.92 5.70
CA TYR A 685 8.75 30.66 6.02
C TYR A 685 9.27 31.42 4.80
N ASN A 686 9.38 30.77 3.65
CA ASN A 686 9.84 31.43 2.42
C ASN A 686 8.86 32.54 1.98
N SER A 687 7.55 32.29 2.00
CA SER A 687 6.52 33.27 1.68
C SER A 687 6.53 34.45 2.64
N GLY A 688 6.64 34.21 3.94
CA GLY A 688 6.74 35.25 4.98
C GLY A 688 8.00 36.09 4.87
N ASN A 689 9.15 35.44 4.62
CA ASN A 689 10.42 36.13 4.41
C ASN A 689 10.39 37.02 3.17
N LEU A 690 9.77 36.53 2.10
CA LEU A 690 9.56 37.33 0.88
C LEU A 690 8.65 38.55 1.16
N SER A 691 7.52 38.34 1.81
CA SER A 691 6.57 39.38 2.16
C SER A 691 7.20 40.46 3.07
N PHE A 692 7.95 40.05 4.07
CA PHE A 692 8.63 40.93 4.98
C PHE A 692 9.63 41.87 4.27
N HIS A 693 10.52 41.31 3.48
CA HIS A 693 11.55 42.08 2.78
C HIS A 693 11.04 42.97 1.67
N GLU A 694 9.95 42.64 1.00
CA GLU A 694 9.34 43.52 -0.02
C GLU A 694 8.67 44.73 0.59
N ARG A 695 8.26 44.65 1.85
CA ARG A 695 7.45 45.68 2.51
C ARG A 695 8.18 46.39 3.65
N VAL A 696 9.46 46.08 3.84
CA VAL A 696 10.25 46.71 4.91
C VAL A 696 10.21 48.24 4.81
N GLY A 697 10.33 48.82 3.61
CA GLY A 697 10.22 50.28 3.41
C GLY A 697 8.83 50.82 3.71
N GLU A 698 7.77 50.12 3.26
CA GLU A 698 6.39 50.48 3.61
C GLU A 698 6.16 50.40 5.13
N PHE A 699 6.66 49.39 5.81
CA PHE A 699 6.55 49.24 7.25
C PHE A 699 7.33 50.32 8.02
N ALA A 700 8.50 50.71 7.51
CA ALA A 700 9.26 51.80 8.06
C ALA A 700 8.45 53.14 7.95
N THR A 701 7.87 53.41 6.78
CA THR A 701 7.02 54.57 6.56
C THR A 701 5.79 54.56 7.48
N LEU A 702 5.09 53.42 7.59
CA LEU A 702 3.91 53.28 8.50
C LEU A 702 4.30 53.52 9.97
N LYS A 703 5.47 53.09 10.38
CA LYS A 703 6.00 53.28 11.73
C LYS A 703 6.37 54.72 12.01
N VAL A 704 6.94 55.45 11.01
CA VAL A 704 7.19 56.89 11.07
C VAL A 704 5.87 57.70 11.14
N LEU A 705 4.84 57.24 10.45
CA LEU A 705 3.49 57.82 10.50
C LEU A 705 2.74 57.52 11.81
N GLY A 706 3.40 56.87 12.77
CA GLY A 706 2.84 56.64 14.11
C GLY A 706 2.18 55.26 14.33
N LEU A 707 2.18 54.36 13.37
CA LEU A 707 1.65 53.00 13.59
C LEU A 707 2.53 52.22 14.55
N GLN A 708 1.91 51.68 15.59
CA GLN A 708 2.62 50.80 16.53
C GLN A 708 3.13 49.51 15.88
N SER A 709 4.28 49.03 16.33
CA SER A 709 4.86 47.77 15.84
C SER A 709 3.90 46.57 15.97
N GLY A 710 2.99 46.59 16.96
CA GLY A 710 1.92 45.62 17.14
C GLY A 710 0.91 45.60 15.99
N SER A 711 0.49 46.77 15.51
CA SER A 711 -0.44 46.90 14.38
C SER A 711 0.16 46.42 13.07
N ILE A 712 1.45 46.74 12.83
CA ILE A 712 2.19 46.28 11.64
C ILE A 712 2.35 44.76 11.67
N ARG A 713 2.65 44.20 12.85
CA ARG A 713 2.69 42.76 13.05
C ARG A 713 1.35 42.10 12.71
N ASN A 714 0.26 42.67 13.19
CA ASN A 714 -1.08 42.14 12.95
C ASN A 714 -1.44 42.12 11.45
N ILE A 715 -1.04 43.17 10.68
CA ILE A 715 -1.21 43.18 9.21
C ILE A 715 -0.59 41.95 8.55
N LEU A 716 0.67 41.59 8.89
CA LEU A 716 1.35 40.43 8.34
C LEU A 716 0.75 39.10 8.77
N THR A 717 0.42 38.98 10.07
CA THR A 717 -0.18 37.75 10.60
C THR A 717 -1.55 37.50 9.99
N VAL A 718 -2.41 38.51 9.93
CA VAL A 718 -3.75 38.41 9.32
C VAL A 718 -3.66 38.04 7.84
N GLN A 719 -2.69 38.58 7.09
CA GLN A 719 -2.48 38.20 5.69
C GLN A 719 -2.14 36.71 5.53
N ASN A 720 -1.18 36.21 6.30
CA ASN A 720 -0.79 34.83 6.24
C ASN A 720 -1.93 33.90 6.66
N VAL A 721 -2.70 34.24 7.68
CA VAL A 721 -3.90 33.49 8.10
C VAL A 721 -4.94 33.43 6.97
N TRP A 722 -5.21 34.54 6.27
CA TRP A 722 -6.13 34.54 5.12
C TRP A 722 -5.64 33.64 3.99
N LEU A 723 -4.34 33.70 3.65
CA LEU A 723 -3.75 32.86 2.62
C LEU A 723 -3.80 31.37 3.03
N SER A 724 -3.59 31.08 4.32
CA SER A 724 -3.68 29.72 4.84
C SER A 724 -5.11 29.19 4.83
N ILE A 725 -6.10 29.99 5.21
CA ILE A 725 -7.52 29.59 5.15
C ILE A 725 -7.94 29.29 3.71
N ILE A 726 -7.54 30.12 2.74
CA ILE A 726 -7.81 29.87 1.33
C ILE A 726 -7.11 28.58 0.87
N GLY A 727 -5.86 28.37 1.28
CA GLY A 727 -5.11 27.16 0.97
C GLY A 727 -5.74 25.90 1.58
N ILE A 728 -6.21 25.97 2.83
CA ILE A 728 -6.92 24.87 3.51
C ILE A 728 -8.21 24.51 2.75
N ILE A 729 -9.02 25.52 2.39
CA ILE A 729 -10.28 25.28 1.66
C ILE A 729 -10.04 24.67 0.28
N LEU A 730 -8.99 25.11 -0.42
CA LEU A 730 -8.62 24.55 -1.72
C LEU A 730 -7.93 23.20 -1.61
N GLY A 731 -7.12 22.99 -0.58
CA GLY A 731 -6.38 21.74 -0.37
C GLY A 731 -7.26 20.57 0.06
N ALA A 732 -8.34 20.85 0.80
CA ALA A 732 -9.23 19.83 1.32
C ALA A 732 -9.85 18.90 0.24
N PRO A 733 -10.47 19.40 -0.85
CA PRO A 733 -11.01 18.53 -1.89
C PRO A 733 -9.92 17.77 -2.64
N PHE A 734 -8.75 18.38 -2.87
CA PHE A 734 -7.62 17.68 -3.49
C PHE A 734 -7.05 16.60 -2.58
N GLY A 735 -6.99 16.83 -1.26
CA GLY A 735 -6.59 15.82 -0.28
C GLY A 735 -7.50 14.60 -0.32
N ARG A 736 -8.82 14.81 -0.34
CA ARG A 736 -9.79 13.71 -0.48
C ARG A 736 -9.64 12.97 -1.81
N MET A 737 -9.47 13.70 -2.93
CA MET A 737 -9.31 13.10 -4.25
C MET A 737 -8.04 12.22 -4.31
N THR A 738 -6.92 12.73 -3.80
CA THR A 738 -5.67 11.98 -3.74
C THR A 738 -5.82 10.75 -2.85
N LEU A 739 -6.41 10.88 -1.67
CA LEU A 739 -6.65 9.77 -0.76
C LEU A 739 -7.51 8.68 -1.40
N ASN A 740 -8.62 9.06 -2.06
CA ASN A 740 -9.47 8.10 -2.75
C ASN A 740 -8.73 7.39 -3.91
N ALA A 741 -7.93 8.13 -4.68
CA ALA A 741 -7.14 7.54 -5.75
C ALA A 741 -6.12 6.52 -5.22
N MET A 742 -5.54 6.80 -4.06
CA MET A 742 -4.57 5.92 -3.41
C MET A 742 -5.23 4.69 -2.79
N MET A 743 -6.38 4.85 -2.13
CA MET A 743 -7.13 3.72 -1.58
C MET A 743 -7.63 2.77 -2.69
N ASN A 744 -8.01 3.32 -3.84
CA ASN A 744 -8.40 2.51 -5.00
C ASN A 744 -7.21 1.79 -5.69
N SER A 745 -5.97 2.16 -5.38
CA SER A 745 -4.78 1.49 -5.92
C SER A 745 -4.25 0.37 -5.03
N ASN A 746 -4.94 0.02 -3.95
CA ASN A 746 -4.53 -1.02 -2.98
C ASN A 746 -4.75 -2.46 -3.45
N GLY A 747 -4.69 -2.73 -4.75
CA GLY A 747 -4.91 -4.06 -5.30
C GLY A 747 -6.38 -4.41 -5.51
N GLU A 748 -6.63 -5.56 -6.10
CA GLU A 748 -7.99 -6.00 -6.47
C GLU A 748 -8.78 -6.51 -5.26
N ASN A 749 -8.12 -7.02 -4.23
CA ASN A 749 -8.75 -7.66 -3.08
C ASN A 749 -9.21 -6.71 -1.96
N PHE A 750 -8.82 -5.43 -1.99
CA PHE A 750 -9.12 -4.49 -0.90
C PHE A 750 -10.09 -3.39 -1.30
N ASP A 751 -11.18 -3.25 -0.55
CA ASP A 751 -12.14 -2.15 -0.66
C ASP A 751 -12.21 -1.35 0.65
N TYR A 752 -11.20 -0.56 0.92
CA TYR A 752 -11.17 0.29 2.11
C TYR A 752 -12.23 1.39 2.02
N ALA A 753 -13.24 1.25 2.85
CA ALA A 753 -14.38 2.16 2.94
C ALA A 753 -14.03 3.47 3.67
N LEU A 754 -12.98 4.18 3.24
CA LEU A 754 -12.57 5.37 3.94
C LEU A 754 -13.61 6.49 3.82
N THR A 755 -14.25 6.80 4.90
CA THR A 755 -15.01 8.04 5.07
C THR A 755 -14.14 9.05 5.81
N VAL A 756 -13.65 10.07 5.09
CA VAL A 756 -12.93 11.17 5.75
C VAL A 756 -13.92 11.93 6.62
N SER A 757 -13.86 11.70 7.92
CA SER A 757 -14.76 12.34 8.87
C SER A 757 -14.58 13.87 8.85
N PRO A 758 -15.61 14.66 9.14
CA PRO A 758 -15.47 16.12 9.32
C PRO A 758 -14.39 16.50 10.34
N GLY A 759 -14.15 15.61 11.33
CA GLY A 759 -13.09 15.76 12.33
C GLY A 759 -11.69 15.76 11.72
N CYS A 760 -11.41 14.88 10.73
CA CYS A 760 -10.13 14.84 10.03
C CYS A 760 -9.82 16.17 9.30
N TYR A 761 -10.83 16.74 8.61
CA TYR A 761 -10.65 18.05 7.96
C TYR A 761 -10.40 19.16 8.97
N LEU A 762 -11.13 19.16 10.08
CA LEU A 762 -11.01 20.15 11.15
C LEU A 762 -9.64 20.05 11.81
N LEU A 763 -9.22 18.86 12.20
CA LEU A 763 -7.94 18.60 12.86
C LEU A 763 -6.77 18.99 11.94
N SER A 764 -6.76 18.52 10.70
CA SER A 764 -5.76 18.87 9.70
C SER A 764 -5.69 20.38 9.45
N GLY A 765 -6.86 21.04 9.31
CA GLY A 765 -6.96 22.49 9.14
C GLY A 765 -6.42 23.26 10.32
N ILE A 766 -6.71 22.83 11.55
CA ILE A 766 -6.19 23.44 12.79
C ILE A 766 -4.67 23.29 12.85
N PHE A 767 -4.10 22.11 12.54
CA PHE A 767 -2.66 21.92 12.53
C PHE A 767 -1.95 22.83 11.52
N VAL A 768 -2.45 22.89 10.29
CA VAL A 768 -1.89 23.77 9.25
C VAL A 768 -1.99 25.24 9.66
N LEU A 769 -3.10 25.64 10.30
CA LEU A 769 -3.32 27.00 10.80
C LEU A 769 -2.38 27.34 11.96
N LEU A 770 -2.18 26.44 12.91
CA LEU A 770 -1.25 26.61 14.03
C LEU A 770 0.20 26.76 13.54
N ILE A 771 0.63 25.91 12.58
CA ILE A 771 1.95 26.05 11.96
C ILE A 771 2.08 27.41 11.27
N SER A 772 1.05 27.84 10.52
CA SER A 772 1.02 29.14 9.86
C SER A 772 1.13 30.31 10.84
N MET A 773 0.42 30.23 11.94
CA MET A 773 0.50 31.25 13.01
C MET A 773 1.88 31.27 13.67
N ALA A 774 2.46 30.10 13.96
CA ALA A 774 3.81 29.98 14.53
C ALA A 774 4.86 30.63 13.63
N VAL A 775 4.85 30.29 12.33
CA VAL A 775 5.75 30.88 11.34
C VAL A 775 5.55 32.40 11.23
N SER A 776 4.30 32.84 11.21
CA SER A 776 3.98 34.29 11.17
C SER A 776 4.50 35.05 12.41
N PHE A 777 4.44 34.40 13.58
CA PHE A 777 4.95 34.96 14.81
C PHE A 777 6.49 35.09 14.79
N LEU A 778 7.21 34.15 14.19
CA LEU A 778 8.68 34.22 14.01
C LEU A 778 9.06 35.49 13.19
N PHE A 779 8.33 35.77 12.10
CA PHE A 779 8.60 36.97 11.30
C PHE A 779 8.19 38.26 12.01
N SER A 780 7.10 38.21 12.72
CA SER A 780 6.60 39.38 13.45
C SER A 780 7.57 39.88 14.54
N SER A 781 8.38 38.95 15.10
CA SER A 781 9.40 39.34 16.08
C SER A 781 10.53 40.17 15.47
N ARG A 782 10.81 40.00 14.17
CA ARG A 782 11.84 40.79 13.45
C ARG A 782 11.44 42.23 13.21
N ILE A 783 10.12 42.52 13.16
CA ILE A 783 9.61 43.91 13.01
C ILE A 783 9.99 44.82 14.20
N LYS A 784 10.07 44.24 15.40
CA LYS A 784 10.49 44.97 16.59
C LYS A 784 11.93 45.50 16.51
N LYS A 785 12.81 44.78 15.79
CA LYS A 785 14.24 45.06 15.66
C LYS A 785 14.58 45.94 14.44
N LEU A 786 13.60 46.43 13.69
CA LEU A 786 13.83 47.29 12.51
C LEU A 786 14.35 48.69 12.93
N ASP A 787 15.56 49.03 12.47
CA ASP A 787 16.11 50.36 12.52
C ASP A 787 15.56 51.20 11.37
N MET A 788 14.70 52.20 11.70
CA MET A 788 14.00 53.02 10.73
C MET A 788 14.92 54.01 10.02
N VAL A 789 15.98 54.46 10.73
CA VAL A 789 16.89 55.49 10.18
C VAL A 789 17.76 54.86 9.07
N GLU A 790 18.25 53.64 9.29
CA GLU A 790 19.07 52.92 8.31
C GLU A 790 18.25 52.53 7.07
N ILE A 791 16.98 52.13 7.24
CA ILE A 791 16.11 51.72 6.14
C ILE A 791 15.73 52.90 5.25
N LEU A 792 15.36 54.04 5.84
CA LEU A 792 14.98 55.24 5.09
C LEU A 792 16.15 55.93 4.41
N LYS A 793 17.36 55.93 5.03
CA LYS A 793 18.60 56.42 4.39
C LYS A 793 19.09 55.53 3.25
N GLY A 794 18.78 54.23 3.27
CA GLY A 794 19.12 53.33 2.18
C GLY A 794 18.13 53.35 1.02
N ALA A 795 17.07 54.10 1.10
CA ALA A 795 16.05 54.27 0.08
C ALA A 795 16.26 55.53 -0.81
N GLU A 796 17.15 56.39 -0.43
CA GLU A 796 17.68 57.45 -1.26
C GLU A 796 18.94 56.94 -2.01
#